data_562225badcb94dead064cb5d45e946f7
#
_entry.id   562225badcb94dead064cb5d45e946f7
#
_cell.length_a   1.000
_cell.length_b   1.000
_cell.length_c   1.000
_cell.angle_alpha   90.00
_cell.angle_beta   90.00
_cell.angle_gamma   90.00
#
_symmetry.space_group_name_H-M   'P 1'
#
loop_
_entity.id
_entity.type
_entity.pdbx_description
1 polymer ?
#
loop_
_entity_poly.entity_id
_entity_poly.type
_entity_poly.pdbx_seq_one_letter_code
_entity_poly.pdbx_strand_id
1 'polypeptide(L)'
;MKQRGEMLRQLRAWGRSHGGQLRIAFALLLVVSASVLFWSSRDHTVTAPEWDGQVRGIAYTPSHLFSEEAQEHVTQDRINTDLAQLSQITGHIRTYTVAGGMDKVPEIARRYGMTVSLGIWLGPDMGKNETEMALGISTALANRRVIDRVIVGNETIERGDLSAEELNAYIKRVRDALPQRIKITTAEPFSTWLLNPEIGQNVDMLFVHLIPYWENSDIRYVFKFKSSDGKIANGQLITWYDAVQKQFPDKPIVIGEAGWPSDGRTRGRADASLSNEAAFMRGFVQLAMDKGWDYYLLEAYDQPVKKRDAEGAVGAYWGLFDATGHAKFDFTGRLRSFPQWRGYALLAAILSLSLGLLILGRMPRLRQRGYMAMGGLIAVVSTGLLGLIDATALEYIDPTDVVAMIAMSPLVLLACAIIVTEGIEMAASLWRVDRRVVGAAIAMQSPRVSIHVPTYNEPPQMVIETLNALARLDYDNYEVILLDNNTSDPEVWRPVEAHCHVLNAQIGAEQFRFFHFGGIKGFKAGALNRALGLTDPAATHIAVIDSDYQVEPLWLRRAMPYFASPSIALVQGPQNYRDNHDNPFKAMAYEEYRGFFHIGMVERNEHNAIIQHGTMTVVTRASLEEVGGWAEWCITEDTELGLRLFEAGFEATYISQSMGAGLEPDTLEAFMSQRYRWVYGAMQMLKRHAVSIFLGRSALSWEQRYQFLSGWLPWISDGLGMVVTLTALVWTCLMWALPIYIDVPMPALSAAAMALFATKCLKTLVLYPPKVRSGFKGAMMASVAGLSLTHTVGKAMWTGLFTSGKPFLRTPKCADPALFSQVLRVVWQETTLLVLLFAAMVSMAFDRGFEDPAVSMWMVMLGVQSLPYAATLFTATVSALSNQKPVAAPTSPALARLATKA
;
A
#
# COMPACT_ATOMS: atom_id res chain seq x y z
N MET A 1 -14.53 20.21 56.02
CA MET A 1 -13.36 19.41 55.56
C MET A 1 -13.69 17.90 55.38
N LYS A 2 -14.41 17.23 56.30
CA LYS A 2 -14.73 15.77 56.15
C LYS A 2 -15.51 15.44 54.88
N GLN A 3 -16.58 16.17 54.53
CA GLN A 3 -17.37 15.94 53.30
C GLN A 3 -16.57 16.08 52.01
N ARG A 4 -15.63 17.01 51.93
CA ARG A 4 -14.73 17.22 50.78
C ARG A 4 -13.75 16.04 50.64
N GLY A 5 -13.32 15.45 51.76
CA GLY A 5 -12.46 14.28 51.80
C GLY A 5 -13.18 13.00 51.36
N GLU A 6 -14.46 12.81 51.72
CA GLU A 6 -15.29 11.70 51.31
C GLU A 6 -15.66 11.75 49.82
N MET A 7 -16.05 12.93 49.35
CA MET A 7 -16.30 13.15 47.92
C MET A 7 -15.06 12.88 47.06
N LEU A 8 -13.87 13.30 47.48
CA LEU A 8 -12.61 13.01 46.79
C LEU A 8 -12.25 11.51 46.84
N ARG A 9 -12.58 10.78 47.93
CA ARG A 9 -12.43 9.31 48.01
C ARG A 9 -13.40 8.59 47.09
N GLN A 10 -14.66 9.01 47.06
CA GLN A 10 -15.68 8.46 46.17
C GLN A 10 -15.32 8.73 44.68
N LEU A 11 -14.88 9.92 44.33
CA LEU A 11 -14.42 10.25 43.00
C LEU A 11 -13.16 9.45 42.59
N ARG A 12 -12.23 9.19 43.49
CA ARG A 12 -11.06 8.33 43.26
C ARG A 12 -11.43 6.85 43.11
N ALA A 13 -12.42 6.37 43.87
CA ALA A 13 -12.94 5.00 43.77
C ALA A 13 -13.70 4.83 42.43
N TRP A 14 -14.57 5.78 42.09
CA TRP A 14 -15.28 5.83 40.82
C TRP A 14 -14.32 5.94 39.63
N GLY A 15 -13.33 6.79 39.71
CA GLY A 15 -12.27 6.94 38.67
C GLY A 15 -11.41 5.67 38.52
N ARG A 16 -11.25 4.85 39.58
CA ARG A 16 -10.57 3.56 39.47
C ARG A 16 -11.43 2.49 38.80
N SER A 17 -12.75 2.44 39.09
CA SER A 17 -13.67 1.48 38.49
C SER A 17 -14.03 1.79 37.04
N HIS A 18 -14.05 3.08 36.63
CA HIS A 18 -14.42 3.54 35.30
C HIS A 18 -13.24 4.10 34.49
N GLY A 19 -12.03 4.02 35.04
CA GLY A 19 -10.83 4.65 34.44
C GLY A 19 -10.51 4.17 33.03
N GLY A 20 -10.82 2.93 32.70
CA GLY A 20 -10.69 2.37 31.34
C GLY A 20 -11.68 3.02 30.37
N GLN A 21 -12.94 3.08 30.75
CA GLN A 21 -14.02 3.67 29.94
C GLN A 21 -13.80 5.15 29.67
N LEU A 22 -13.37 5.90 30.69
CA LEU A 22 -13.02 7.34 30.54
C LEU A 22 -11.87 7.56 29.58
N ARG A 23 -10.85 6.70 29.61
CA ARG A 23 -9.72 6.79 28.67
C ARG A 23 -10.13 6.51 27.23
N ILE A 24 -10.99 5.52 27.03
CA ILE A 24 -11.56 5.23 25.70
C ILE A 24 -12.43 6.40 25.24
N ALA A 25 -13.34 6.91 26.07
CA ALA A 25 -14.19 8.04 25.73
C ALA A 25 -13.36 9.29 25.36
N PHE A 26 -12.29 9.58 26.10
CA PHE A 26 -11.39 10.68 25.77
C PHE A 26 -10.65 10.47 24.43
N ALA A 27 -10.17 9.25 24.19
CA ALA A 27 -9.53 8.93 22.90
C ALA A 27 -10.52 9.08 21.73
N LEU A 28 -11.76 8.59 21.89
CA LEU A 28 -12.82 8.73 20.88
C LEU A 28 -13.18 10.19 20.60
N LEU A 29 -13.26 11.02 21.65
CA LEU A 29 -13.50 12.45 21.50
C LEU A 29 -12.40 13.11 20.68
N LEU A 30 -11.12 12.80 20.97
CA LEU A 30 -9.98 13.33 20.21
C LEU A 30 -10.01 12.87 18.75
N VAL A 31 -10.35 11.61 18.49
CA VAL A 31 -10.46 11.04 17.15
C VAL A 31 -11.51 11.76 16.32
N VAL A 32 -12.71 11.93 16.88
CA VAL A 32 -13.80 12.66 16.23
C VAL A 32 -13.39 14.11 15.98
N SER A 33 -12.78 14.78 16.99
CA SER A 33 -12.30 16.14 16.83
C SER A 33 -11.23 16.27 15.73
N ALA A 34 -10.27 15.35 15.68
CA ALA A 34 -9.24 15.33 14.64
C ALA A 34 -9.82 15.13 13.24
N SER A 35 -10.79 14.22 13.10
CA SER A 35 -11.49 13.99 11.82
C SER A 35 -12.25 15.23 11.37
N VAL A 36 -12.99 15.88 12.28
CA VAL A 36 -13.72 17.12 11.98
C VAL A 36 -12.77 18.26 11.60
N LEU A 37 -11.67 18.42 12.35
CA LEU A 37 -10.64 19.42 12.05
C LEU A 37 -9.99 19.20 10.70
N PHE A 38 -9.67 17.96 10.36
CA PHE A 38 -9.09 17.62 9.07
C PHE A 38 -10.01 18.03 7.92
N TRP A 39 -11.28 17.58 7.92
CA TRP A 39 -12.21 17.89 6.86
C TRP A 39 -12.56 19.37 6.79
N SER A 40 -12.70 20.05 7.95
CA SER A 40 -12.93 21.49 7.99
C SER A 40 -11.74 22.30 7.48
N SER A 41 -10.52 21.81 7.63
CA SER A 41 -9.31 22.50 7.14
C SER A 41 -9.16 22.48 5.62
N ARG A 42 -9.86 21.57 4.93
CA ARG A 42 -9.90 21.52 3.46
C ARG A 42 -10.80 22.60 2.87
N ASP A 43 -11.72 23.14 3.67
CA ASP A 43 -12.65 24.15 3.21
C ASP A 43 -12.14 25.56 3.56
N HIS A 44 -11.75 26.30 2.55
CA HIS A 44 -11.35 27.70 2.66
C HIS A 44 -12.14 28.57 1.70
N THR A 45 -12.22 29.88 2.00
CA THR A 45 -12.90 30.84 1.13
C THR A 45 -11.99 31.22 -0.02
N VAL A 46 -12.47 31.04 -1.24
CA VAL A 46 -11.81 31.48 -2.46
C VAL A 46 -12.37 32.85 -2.83
N THR A 47 -11.47 33.82 -3.05
CA THR A 47 -11.86 35.17 -3.43
C THR A 47 -12.01 35.26 -4.94
N ALA A 48 -13.21 35.56 -5.42
CA ALA A 48 -13.50 35.84 -6.83
C ALA A 48 -14.49 36.97 -6.94
N PRO A 49 -14.51 37.75 -8.05
CA PRO A 49 -15.50 38.78 -8.26
C PRO A 49 -16.94 38.24 -8.22
N GLU A 50 -17.93 39.10 -7.92
CA GLU A 50 -19.34 38.78 -8.12
C GLU A 50 -19.64 38.71 -9.62
N TRP A 51 -20.47 37.78 -10.03
CA TRP A 51 -20.88 37.58 -11.41
C TRP A 51 -22.40 37.38 -11.49
N ASP A 52 -23.05 38.07 -12.41
CA ASP A 52 -24.51 38.01 -12.60
C ASP A 52 -24.94 36.76 -13.42
N GLY A 53 -23.99 35.94 -13.83
CA GLY A 53 -24.27 34.77 -14.65
C GLY A 53 -24.37 35.04 -16.14
N GLN A 54 -24.25 36.33 -16.58
CA GLN A 54 -24.30 36.68 -18.00
C GLN A 54 -22.92 36.54 -18.65
N VAL A 55 -22.87 35.94 -19.82
CA VAL A 55 -21.63 35.76 -20.60
C VAL A 55 -21.76 36.34 -21.99
N ARG A 56 -20.67 36.86 -22.54
CA ARG A 56 -20.63 37.36 -23.90
C ARG A 56 -20.94 36.26 -24.91
N GLY A 57 -20.29 35.13 -24.77
CA GLY A 57 -20.45 33.93 -25.58
C GLY A 57 -19.98 32.67 -24.85
N ILE A 58 -20.47 31.52 -25.26
CA ILE A 58 -20.08 30.23 -24.72
C ILE A 58 -19.92 29.19 -25.83
N ALA A 59 -18.91 28.36 -25.72
CA ALA A 59 -18.73 27.20 -26.58
C ALA A 59 -19.78 26.14 -26.24
N TYR A 60 -20.47 25.64 -27.26
CA TYR A 60 -21.59 24.72 -27.11
C TYR A 60 -21.31 23.39 -27.75
N THR A 61 -21.23 22.39 -26.94
CA THR A 61 -21.40 20.97 -27.25
C THR A 61 -22.61 20.48 -26.42
N PRO A 62 -23.50 19.64 -26.98
CA PRO A 62 -24.74 19.26 -26.30
C PRO A 62 -24.52 18.59 -24.94
N SER A 63 -25.48 18.75 -24.02
CA SER A 63 -25.46 18.04 -22.74
C SER A 63 -25.77 16.55 -22.90
N HIS A 64 -25.59 15.76 -21.82
CA HIS A 64 -25.89 14.31 -21.80
C HIS A 64 -25.08 13.45 -22.79
N LEU A 65 -23.88 13.89 -23.18
CA LEU A 65 -22.98 13.10 -24.00
C LEU A 65 -22.12 12.16 -23.14
N PHE A 66 -22.68 11.01 -22.81
CA PHE A 66 -22.02 9.97 -22.03
C PHE A 66 -21.37 8.87 -22.90
N SER A 67 -21.63 8.85 -24.20
CA SER A 67 -21.10 7.86 -25.14
C SER A 67 -20.83 8.46 -26.52
N GLU A 68 -19.97 7.82 -27.29
CA GLU A 68 -19.69 8.19 -28.69
C GLU A 68 -20.95 8.14 -29.55
N GLU A 69 -21.84 7.13 -29.38
CA GLU A 69 -23.10 7.03 -30.08
C GLU A 69 -24.01 8.25 -29.83
N ALA A 70 -24.04 8.75 -28.57
CA ALA A 70 -24.79 9.96 -28.26
C ALA A 70 -24.21 11.20 -28.94
N GLN A 71 -22.88 11.26 -29.08
CA GLN A 71 -22.19 12.34 -29.78
C GLN A 71 -22.42 12.30 -31.29
N GLU A 72 -22.48 11.11 -31.89
CA GLU A 72 -22.75 10.95 -33.33
C GLU A 72 -24.20 11.23 -33.71
N HIS A 73 -25.14 11.15 -32.78
CA HIS A 73 -26.59 11.24 -33.03
C HIS A 73 -27.29 12.21 -32.08
N VAL A 74 -26.92 13.49 -32.12
CA VAL A 74 -27.56 14.54 -31.31
C VAL A 74 -28.96 14.86 -31.80
N THR A 75 -29.93 14.78 -30.91
CA THR A 75 -31.33 15.04 -31.24
C THR A 75 -31.68 16.55 -31.19
N GLN A 76 -32.63 16.98 -32.04
CA GLN A 76 -33.09 18.36 -32.03
C GLN A 76 -33.73 18.79 -30.70
N ASP A 77 -34.39 17.83 -29.99
CA ASP A 77 -35.01 18.08 -28.70
C ASP A 77 -33.94 18.39 -27.64
N ARG A 78 -32.77 17.70 -27.70
CA ARG A 78 -31.65 17.99 -26.82
C ARG A 78 -31.10 19.41 -27.09
N ILE A 79 -30.81 19.71 -28.34
CA ILE A 79 -30.35 21.05 -28.75
C ILE A 79 -31.34 22.11 -28.29
N ASN A 80 -32.67 21.89 -28.49
CA ASN A 80 -33.70 22.82 -28.08
C ASN A 80 -33.73 23.04 -26.57
N THR A 81 -33.55 21.96 -25.77
CA THR A 81 -33.53 22.06 -24.30
C THR A 81 -32.28 22.83 -23.81
N ASP A 82 -31.13 22.51 -24.37
CA ASP A 82 -29.86 23.16 -24.01
C ASP A 82 -29.88 24.64 -24.38
N LEU A 83 -30.34 24.99 -25.61
CA LEU A 83 -30.36 26.36 -26.06
C LEU A 83 -31.43 27.20 -25.32
N ALA A 84 -32.55 26.60 -24.89
CA ALA A 84 -33.51 27.25 -24.01
C ALA A 84 -32.87 27.66 -22.68
N GLN A 85 -32.00 26.82 -22.11
CA GLN A 85 -31.25 27.14 -20.90
C GLN A 85 -30.20 28.20 -21.18
N LEU A 86 -29.36 28.02 -22.21
CA LEU A 86 -28.25 28.92 -22.52
C LEU A 86 -28.72 30.33 -22.92
N SER A 87 -29.90 30.46 -23.54
CA SER A 87 -30.48 31.77 -23.90
C SER A 87 -30.78 32.67 -22.71
N GLN A 88 -30.79 32.10 -21.49
CA GLN A 88 -30.95 32.87 -20.25
C GLN A 88 -29.65 33.56 -19.81
N ILE A 89 -28.50 33.06 -20.27
CA ILE A 89 -27.20 33.57 -19.85
C ILE A 89 -26.34 34.17 -20.99
N THR A 90 -26.69 33.87 -22.26
CA THR A 90 -25.96 34.42 -23.42
C THR A 90 -26.83 34.57 -24.66
N GLY A 91 -26.48 35.55 -25.49
CA GLY A 91 -27.04 35.69 -26.85
C GLY A 91 -26.12 35.10 -27.95
N HIS A 92 -24.95 34.55 -27.58
CA HIS A 92 -23.96 34.08 -28.57
C HIS A 92 -23.41 32.70 -28.19
N ILE A 93 -23.50 31.76 -29.13
CA ILE A 93 -22.88 30.44 -28.95
C ILE A 93 -21.86 30.17 -30.08
N ARG A 94 -20.88 29.32 -29.77
CA ARG A 94 -19.95 28.82 -30.72
C ARG A 94 -20.08 27.29 -30.81
N THR A 95 -20.09 26.72 -32.00
CA THR A 95 -20.01 25.27 -32.23
C THR A 95 -18.66 24.88 -32.78
N TYR A 96 -18.31 23.57 -32.70
CA TYR A 96 -17.05 23.03 -33.19
C TYR A 96 -17.19 22.31 -34.53
N THR A 97 -18.34 21.70 -34.76
CA THR A 97 -18.64 20.85 -35.91
C THR A 97 -20.08 21.08 -36.39
N VAL A 98 -20.36 20.73 -37.61
CA VAL A 98 -21.71 20.62 -38.17
C VAL A 98 -22.20 19.19 -38.32
N ALA A 99 -21.33 18.19 -38.08
CA ALA A 99 -21.67 16.78 -38.13
C ALA A 99 -22.56 16.35 -36.96
N GLY A 100 -23.03 15.08 -36.94
CA GLY A 100 -23.74 14.49 -35.82
C GLY A 100 -25.07 15.14 -35.44
N GLY A 101 -25.66 15.93 -36.32
CA GLY A 101 -26.92 16.69 -36.05
C GLY A 101 -26.71 18.15 -35.62
N MET A 102 -25.43 18.59 -35.47
CA MET A 102 -25.08 19.97 -35.09
C MET A 102 -25.45 21.02 -36.16
N ASP A 103 -25.67 20.62 -37.42
CA ASP A 103 -26.19 21.48 -38.52
C ASP A 103 -27.57 22.08 -38.19
N LYS A 104 -28.30 21.53 -37.21
CA LYS A 104 -29.60 22.05 -36.76
C LYS A 104 -29.46 23.16 -35.71
N VAL A 105 -28.33 23.34 -35.10
CA VAL A 105 -28.09 24.33 -34.05
C VAL A 105 -28.49 25.75 -34.48
N PRO A 106 -28.09 26.28 -35.66
CA PRO A 106 -28.43 27.64 -36.06
C PRO A 106 -29.92 27.88 -36.27
N GLU A 107 -30.65 26.86 -36.78
CA GLU A 107 -32.11 26.94 -36.95
C GLU A 107 -32.82 27.03 -35.59
N ILE A 108 -32.40 26.23 -34.61
CA ILE A 108 -32.97 26.23 -33.27
C ILE A 108 -32.57 27.48 -32.51
N ALA A 109 -31.29 27.95 -32.59
CA ALA A 109 -30.78 29.15 -31.96
C ALA A 109 -31.58 30.40 -32.36
N ARG A 110 -32.06 30.45 -33.61
CA ARG A 110 -32.93 31.52 -34.09
C ARG A 110 -34.20 31.68 -33.27
N ARG A 111 -34.78 30.58 -32.77
CA ARG A 111 -36.00 30.60 -31.96
C ARG A 111 -35.81 31.34 -30.65
N TYR A 112 -34.61 31.35 -30.15
CA TYR A 112 -34.21 31.99 -28.90
C TYR A 112 -33.50 33.35 -29.09
N GLY A 113 -33.45 33.85 -30.34
CA GLY A 113 -32.81 35.12 -30.65
C GLY A 113 -31.24 35.09 -30.52
N MET A 114 -30.68 33.92 -30.50
CA MET A 114 -29.21 33.75 -30.35
C MET A 114 -28.52 33.80 -31.72
N THR A 115 -27.26 34.23 -31.73
CA THR A 115 -26.35 34.13 -32.89
C THR A 115 -25.35 32.97 -32.69
N VAL A 116 -24.86 32.47 -33.82
CA VAL A 116 -23.96 31.27 -33.82
C VAL A 116 -22.69 31.60 -34.57
N SER A 117 -21.57 31.41 -33.91
CA SER A 117 -20.25 31.25 -34.55
C SER A 117 -20.13 29.78 -34.93
N LEU A 118 -20.30 29.47 -36.22
CA LEU A 118 -20.39 28.11 -36.74
C LEU A 118 -18.99 27.51 -36.95
N GLY A 119 -18.68 26.43 -36.25
CA GLY A 119 -17.44 25.65 -36.44
C GLY A 119 -17.58 24.66 -37.59
N ILE A 120 -16.51 24.54 -38.37
CA ILE A 120 -16.26 23.50 -39.38
C ILE A 120 -15.06 22.75 -38.89
N TRP A 121 -15.23 21.51 -38.43
CA TRP A 121 -14.14 20.70 -37.92
C TRP A 121 -13.23 20.23 -39.03
N LEU A 122 -11.92 20.42 -38.88
CA LEU A 122 -10.91 19.87 -39.77
C LEU A 122 -9.97 18.98 -38.99
N GLY A 123 -9.71 17.78 -39.51
CA GLY A 123 -8.80 16.77 -38.97
C GLY A 123 -7.85 16.21 -40.02
N PRO A 124 -7.13 15.11 -39.72
CA PRO A 124 -6.19 14.51 -40.63
C PRO A 124 -6.87 13.78 -41.82
N ASP A 125 -8.18 13.46 -41.73
CA ASP A 125 -8.94 12.80 -42.79
C ASP A 125 -9.53 13.82 -43.80
N MET A 126 -8.89 13.93 -44.94
CA MET A 126 -9.32 14.85 -46.00
C MET A 126 -10.75 14.58 -46.51
N GLY A 127 -11.21 13.31 -46.50
CA GLY A 127 -12.55 12.99 -46.98
C GLY A 127 -13.63 13.47 -46.00
N LYS A 128 -13.37 13.34 -44.73
CA LYS A 128 -14.24 13.91 -43.69
C LYS A 128 -14.22 15.43 -43.72
N ASN A 129 -13.08 16.06 -43.93
CA ASN A 129 -12.93 17.51 -44.06
C ASN A 129 -13.78 18.07 -45.21
N GLU A 130 -13.78 17.42 -46.38
CA GLU A 130 -14.62 17.83 -47.51
C GLU A 130 -16.12 17.77 -47.19
N THR A 131 -16.55 16.70 -46.52
CA THR A 131 -17.95 16.52 -46.13
C THR A 131 -18.38 17.57 -45.12
N GLU A 132 -17.54 17.79 -44.10
CA GLU A 132 -17.78 18.78 -43.04
C GLU A 132 -17.81 20.20 -43.60
N MET A 133 -16.88 20.54 -44.47
CA MET A 133 -16.84 21.86 -45.15
C MET A 133 -18.07 22.10 -46.01
N ALA A 134 -18.49 21.11 -46.80
CA ALA A 134 -19.66 21.25 -47.68
C ALA A 134 -20.96 21.45 -46.86
N LEU A 135 -21.09 20.64 -45.76
CA LEU A 135 -22.24 20.80 -44.84
C LEU A 135 -22.19 22.13 -44.11
N GLY A 136 -21.02 22.60 -43.65
CA GLY A 136 -20.80 23.87 -42.99
C GLY A 136 -21.19 25.06 -43.89
N ILE A 137 -20.73 25.05 -45.15
CA ILE A 137 -21.08 26.09 -46.14
C ILE A 137 -22.59 26.12 -46.40
N SER A 138 -23.21 24.94 -46.62
CA SER A 138 -24.67 24.88 -46.87
C SER A 138 -25.48 25.38 -45.64
N THR A 139 -25.06 24.98 -44.41
CA THR A 139 -25.69 25.42 -43.15
C THR A 139 -25.56 26.93 -42.97
N ALA A 140 -24.37 27.51 -43.27
CA ALA A 140 -24.14 28.94 -43.18
C ALA A 140 -24.99 29.72 -44.19
N LEU A 141 -25.12 29.23 -45.40
CA LEU A 141 -25.98 29.84 -46.44
C LEU A 141 -27.46 29.79 -46.10
N ALA A 142 -27.94 28.69 -45.51
CA ALA A 142 -29.31 28.53 -45.08
C ALA A 142 -29.69 29.44 -43.88
N ASN A 143 -28.73 29.70 -42.99
CA ASN A 143 -28.94 30.39 -41.70
C ASN A 143 -28.25 31.76 -41.62
N ARG A 144 -28.12 32.47 -42.73
CA ARG A 144 -27.33 33.74 -42.85
C ARG A 144 -27.73 34.82 -41.84
N ARG A 145 -28.93 34.82 -41.28
CA ARG A 145 -29.39 35.84 -40.30
C ARG A 145 -28.90 35.54 -38.89
N VAL A 146 -28.53 34.33 -38.63
CA VAL A 146 -28.16 33.81 -37.30
C VAL A 146 -26.65 33.59 -37.19
N ILE A 147 -26.04 33.16 -38.31
CA ILE A 147 -24.59 32.94 -38.36
C ILE A 147 -23.90 34.26 -38.71
N ASP A 148 -23.10 34.78 -37.76
CA ASP A 148 -22.30 36.00 -37.90
C ASP A 148 -20.86 35.72 -38.33
N ARG A 149 -20.32 34.55 -37.99
CA ARG A 149 -19.00 34.13 -38.31
C ARG A 149 -18.90 32.61 -38.49
N VAL A 150 -17.91 32.17 -39.29
CA VAL A 150 -17.56 30.79 -39.52
C VAL A 150 -16.11 30.55 -39.12
N ILE A 151 -15.90 29.55 -38.31
CA ILE A 151 -14.60 29.13 -37.78
C ILE A 151 -14.17 27.87 -38.55
N VAL A 152 -13.13 27.98 -39.38
CA VAL A 152 -12.60 26.93 -40.26
C VAL A 152 -11.42 26.25 -39.55
N GLY A 153 -11.62 25.10 -38.97
CA GLY A 153 -10.66 24.39 -38.13
C GLY A 153 -10.59 24.92 -36.68
N ASN A 154 -10.35 24.04 -35.74
CA ASN A 154 -10.13 24.31 -34.33
C ASN A 154 -8.88 23.57 -33.87
N GLU A 155 -7.85 24.31 -33.45
CA GLU A 155 -6.52 23.78 -33.03
C GLU A 155 -5.90 22.83 -34.05
N THR A 156 -6.18 23.05 -35.33
CA THR A 156 -5.80 22.16 -36.43
C THR A 156 -4.31 22.06 -36.59
N ILE A 157 -3.61 23.19 -36.39
CA ILE A 157 -2.15 23.26 -36.43
C ILE A 157 -1.54 22.77 -35.13
N GLU A 158 -2.12 23.16 -33.99
CA GLU A 158 -1.64 22.69 -32.68
C GLU A 158 -1.68 21.17 -32.56
N ARG A 159 -2.73 20.52 -33.06
CA ARG A 159 -2.84 19.06 -33.11
C ARG A 159 -1.96 18.41 -34.18
N GLY A 160 -1.38 19.19 -35.08
CA GLY A 160 -0.59 18.68 -36.22
C GLY A 160 -1.40 17.97 -37.31
N ASP A 161 -2.71 18.22 -37.35
CA ASP A 161 -3.61 17.62 -38.36
C ASP A 161 -3.40 18.20 -39.77
N LEU A 162 -3.15 19.51 -39.85
CA LEU A 162 -2.88 20.22 -41.10
C LEU A 162 -1.73 21.20 -40.91
N SER A 163 -1.02 21.47 -42.00
CA SER A 163 -0.07 22.59 -42.08
C SER A 163 -0.81 23.94 -42.21
N ALA A 164 -0.10 25.04 -41.94
CA ALA A 164 -0.64 26.39 -42.12
C ALA A 164 -1.08 26.67 -43.56
N GLU A 165 -0.38 26.09 -44.55
CA GLU A 165 -0.69 26.22 -45.99
C GLU A 165 -2.00 25.47 -46.31
N GLU A 166 -2.17 24.24 -45.84
CA GLU A 166 -3.36 23.45 -46.07
C GLU A 166 -4.60 24.09 -45.40
N LEU A 167 -4.46 24.56 -44.12
CA LEU A 167 -5.50 25.28 -43.45
C LEU A 167 -5.92 26.55 -44.17
N ASN A 168 -4.97 27.33 -44.66
CA ASN A 168 -5.23 28.54 -45.48
C ASN A 168 -5.98 28.21 -46.78
N ALA A 169 -5.70 27.06 -47.42
CA ALA A 169 -6.44 26.59 -48.57
C ALA A 169 -7.93 26.32 -48.25
N TYR A 170 -8.22 25.68 -47.14
CA TYR A 170 -9.61 25.47 -46.65
C TYR A 170 -10.30 26.80 -46.31
N ILE A 171 -9.63 27.72 -45.62
CA ILE A 171 -10.15 29.05 -45.28
C ILE A 171 -10.54 29.81 -46.53
N LYS A 172 -9.67 29.81 -47.57
CA LYS A 172 -9.94 30.48 -48.85
C LYS A 172 -11.17 29.92 -49.55
N ARG A 173 -11.28 28.57 -49.61
CA ARG A 173 -12.42 27.88 -50.25
C ARG A 173 -13.75 28.26 -49.56
N VAL A 174 -13.75 28.27 -48.20
CA VAL A 174 -14.94 28.67 -47.44
C VAL A 174 -15.27 30.15 -47.70
N ARG A 175 -14.26 31.02 -47.76
CA ARG A 175 -14.41 32.45 -48.08
C ARG A 175 -15.02 32.68 -49.45
N ASP A 176 -14.56 31.97 -50.48
CA ASP A 176 -15.02 32.08 -51.86
C ASP A 176 -16.52 31.63 -51.98
N ALA A 177 -16.97 30.72 -51.09
CA ALA A 177 -18.33 30.17 -51.09
C ALA A 177 -19.35 31.02 -50.28
N LEU A 178 -18.87 31.84 -49.34
CA LEU A 178 -19.77 32.57 -48.40
C LEU A 178 -19.82 34.08 -48.70
N PRO A 179 -20.97 34.73 -48.39
CA PRO A 179 -21.10 36.20 -48.55
C PRO A 179 -20.16 36.95 -47.59
N GLN A 180 -19.65 38.11 -48.04
CA GLN A 180 -18.69 38.94 -47.28
C GLN A 180 -19.17 39.40 -45.88
N ARG A 181 -20.47 39.41 -45.62
CA ARG A 181 -21.01 39.74 -44.33
C ARG A 181 -20.72 38.66 -43.24
N ILE A 182 -20.53 37.43 -43.63
CA ILE A 182 -20.17 36.34 -42.75
C ILE A 182 -18.65 36.40 -42.59
N LYS A 183 -18.23 36.65 -41.36
CA LYS A 183 -16.76 36.73 -41.07
C LYS A 183 -16.18 35.35 -41.00
N ILE A 184 -14.97 35.19 -41.45
CA ILE A 184 -14.26 33.92 -41.49
C ILE A 184 -13.00 34.00 -40.66
N THR A 185 -12.78 32.97 -39.85
CA THR A 185 -11.61 32.82 -39.00
C THR A 185 -11.22 31.34 -38.84
N THR A 186 -10.12 31.08 -38.20
CA THR A 186 -9.76 29.79 -37.56
C THR A 186 -9.47 30.01 -36.10
N ALA A 187 -9.46 28.96 -35.29
CA ALA A 187 -9.27 29.03 -33.84
C ALA A 187 -8.04 28.23 -33.43
N GLU A 188 -7.07 28.88 -32.81
CA GLU A 188 -5.81 28.28 -32.36
C GLU A 188 -5.35 28.87 -31.02
N PRO A 189 -4.50 28.19 -30.24
CA PRO A 189 -3.84 28.75 -29.09
C PRO A 189 -3.01 30.00 -29.40
N PHE A 190 -2.84 30.87 -28.40
CA PHE A 190 -2.07 32.11 -28.58
C PHE A 190 -0.62 31.84 -29.09
N SER A 191 0.02 30.76 -28.60
CA SER A 191 1.34 30.31 -29.02
C SER A 191 1.39 29.95 -30.49
N THR A 192 0.41 29.23 -31.00
CA THR A 192 0.28 28.81 -32.38
C THR A 192 0.09 30.01 -33.33
N TRP A 193 -0.74 31.02 -32.93
CA TRP A 193 -0.86 32.28 -33.67
C TRP A 193 0.46 33.05 -33.74
N LEU A 194 1.26 33.08 -32.67
CA LEU A 194 2.56 33.74 -32.66
C LEU A 194 3.61 33.03 -33.53
N LEU A 195 3.55 31.69 -33.59
CA LEU A 195 4.49 30.88 -34.35
C LEU A 195 4.14 30.81 -35.84
N ASN A 196 2.85 30.97 -36.21
CA ASN A 196 2.38 30.85 -37.62
C ASN A 196 1.62 32.10 -38.08
N PRO A 197 2.30 33.28 -38.19
CA PRO A 197 1.64 34.56 -38.49
C PRO A 197 0.99 34.59 -39.87
N GLU A 198 1.35 33.74 -40.80
CA GLU A 198 0.79 33.62 -42.14
C GLU A 198 -0.68 33.25 -42.15
N ILE A 199 -1.18 32.56 -41.12
CA ILE A 199 -2.62 32.24 -40.99
C ILE A 199 -3.45 33.52 -40.86
N GLY A 200 -2.92 34.49 -40.14
CA GLY A 200 -3.57 35.79 -39.92
C GLY A 200 -3.89 36.57 -41.20
N GLN A 201 -3.25 36.28 -42.32
CA GLN A 201 -3.47 37.00 -43.55
C GLN A 201 -4.81 36.73 -44.21
N ASN A 202 -5.34 35.50 -44.03
CA ASN A 202 -6.52 35.04 -44.73
C ASN A 202 -7.81 35.04 -43.88
N VAL A 203 -7.72 35.52 -42.62
CA VAL A 203 -8.89 35.62 -41.74
C VAL A 203 -9.34 37.04 -41.50
N ASP A 204 -10.64 37.22 -41.15
CA ASP A 204 -11.20 38.54 -40.81
C ASP A 204 -10.89 38.98 -39.38
N MET A 205 -10.64 38.04 -38.50
CA MET A 205 -10.35 38.21 -37.06
C MET A 205 -9.58 37.02 -36.56
N LEU A 206 -8.96 37.14 -35.39
CA LEU A 206 -8.25 36.05 -34.74
C LEU A 206 -9.10 35.46 -33.65
N PHE A 207 -9.33 34.12 -33.65
CA PHE A 207 -9.90 33.40 -32.53
C PHE A 207 -8.76 32.75 -31.75
N VAL A 208 -8.45 33.35 -30.62
CA VAL A 208 -7.28 33.00 -29.81
C VAL A 208 -7.72 32.26 -28.58
N HIS A 209 -7.19 31.04 -28.37
CA HIS A 209 -7.43 30.30 -27.14
C HIS A 209 -6.47 30.77 -26.04
N LEU A 210 -7.02 31.11 -24.88
CA LEU A 210 -6.28 31.52 -23.69
C LEU A 210 -6.67 30.57 -22.55
N ILE A 211 -6.01 29.43 -22.48
CA ILE A 211 -6.32 28.35 -21.53
C ILE A 211 -5.11 28.10 -20.61
N PRO A 212 -5.02 28.82 -19.47
CA PRO A 212 -3.85 28.75 -18.60
C PRO A 212 -3.57 27.37 -17.98
N TYR A 213 -4.59 26.51 -17.91
CA TYR A 213 -4.43 25.16 -17.42
C TYR A 213 -3.45 24.35 -18.26
N TRP A 214 -3.55 24.42 -19.60
CA TRP A 214 -2.63 23.72 -20.50
C TRP A 214 -1.19 24.26 -20.44
N GLU A 215 -1.03 25.51 -20.01
CA GLU A 215 0.27 26.16 -19.81
C GLU A 215 0.86 25.93 -18.39
N ASN A 216 0.37 24.95 -17.65
CA ASN A 216 0.83 24.61 -16.29
C ASN A 216 0.74 25.80 -15.30
N SER A 217 -0.17 26.72 -15.52
CA SER A 217 -0.25 27.99 -14.79
C SER A 217 -0.90 27.84 -13.44
N ASP A 218 -0.34 28.48 -12.42
CA ASP A 218 -0.98 28.62 -11.13
C ASP A 218 -2.10 29.67 -11.23
N ILE A 219 -3.31 29.36 -10.77
CA ILE A 219 -4.48 30.25 -10.81
C ILE A 219 -4.19 31.65 -10.23
N ARG A 220 -3.27 31.74 -9.29
CA ARG A 220 -2.86 32.99 -8.63
C ARG A 220 -2.16 34.00 -9.57
N TYR A 221 -1.57 33.53 -10.67
CA TYR A 221 -0.83 34.33 -11.64
C TYR A 221 -1.58 34.55 -12.96
N VAL A 222 -2.77 33.97 -13.09
CA VAL A 222 -3.59 34.06 -14.31
C VAL A 222 -4.09 35.50 -14.54
N PHE A 223 -4.54 36.17 -13.44
CA PHE A 223 -5.01 37.55 -13.45
C PHE A 223 -3.92 38.51 -12.97
N LYS A 224 -4.28 39.73 -12.59
CA LYS A 224 -3.35 40.66 -11.96
C LYS A 224 -2.89 40.15 -10.61
N PHE A 225 -1.59 40.15 -10.34
CA PHE A 225 -1.02 39.69 -9.09
C PHE A 225 0.00 40.69 -8.52
N LYS A 226 0.24 40.58 -7.20
CA LYS A 226 1.26 41.37 -6.52
C LYS A 226 2.60 40.67 -6.64
N SER A 227 3.56 41.30 -7.34
CA SER A 227 4.93 40.78 -7.52
C SER A 227 5.74 40.87 -6.20
N SER A 228 6.86 40.18 -6.17
CA SER A 228 7.77 40.15 -5.00
C SER A 228 8.31 41.52 -4.58
N ASP A 229 8.39 42.49 -5.52
CA ASP A 229 8.74 43.90 -5.26
C ASP A 229 7.55 44.77 -4.78
N GLY A 230 6.38 44.16 -4.59
CA GLY A 230 5.17 44.80 -4.11
C GLY A 230 4.33 45.51 -5.18
N LYS A 231 4.76 45.51 -6.45
CA LYS A 231 4.02 46.11 -7.56
C LYS A 231 2.94 45.16 -8.09
N ILE A 232 1.88 45.74 -8.67
CA ILE A 232 0.85 44.97 -9.38
C ILE A 232 1.36 44.67 -10.77
N ALA A 233 1.55 43.40 -11.09
CA ALA A 233 1.93 42.92 -12.41
C ALA A 233 0.68 42.41 -13.16
N ASN A 234 0.73 42.52 -14.50
CA ASN A 234 -0.27 41.90 -15.36
C ASN A 234 -0.15 40.37 -15.24
N GLY A 235 -1.32 39.70 -15.21
CA GLY A 235 -1.36 38.26 -15.25
C GLY A 235 -1.11 37.70 -16.67
N GLN A 236 -1.04 36.40 -16.74
CA GLN A 236 -0.71 35.69 -17.97
C GLN A 236 -1.70 35.95 -19.10
N LEU A 237 -3.00 35.99 -18.84
CA LEU A 237 -4.04 36.26 -19.84
C LEU A 237 -3.82 37.60 -20.54
N ILE A 238 -3.51 38.66 -19.78
CA ILE A 238 -3.24 39.99 -20.34
C ILE A 238 -1.95 39.95 -21.15
N THR A 239 -0.92 39.30 -20.64
CA THR A 239 0.39 39.22 -21.30
C THR A 239 0.29 38.52 -22.66
N TRP A 240 -0.45 37.40 -22.71
CA TRP A 240 -0.64 36.64 -23.96
C TRP A 240 -1.51 37.40 -24.96
N TYR A 241 -2.63 37.99 -24.50
CA TYR A 241 -3.46 38.82 -25.36
C TYR A 241 -2.67 39.99 -25.97
N ASP A 242 -1.91 40.72 -25.15
CA ASP A 242 -1.10 41.84 -25.58
C ASP A 242 -0.01 41.42 -26.59
N ALA A 243 0.56 40.23 -26.43
CA ALA A 243 1.54 39.67 -27.35
C ALA A 243 0.94 39.42 -28.75
N VAL A 244 -0.24 38.78 -28.79
CA VAL A 244 -0.97 38.56 -30.05
C VAL A 244 -1.41 39.87 -30.68
N GLN A 245 -1.95 40.83 -29.91
CA GLN A 245 -2.36 42.14 -30.39
C GLN A 245 -1.20 42.92 -30.99
N LYS A 246 0.00 42.80 -30.40
CA LYS A 246 1.21 43.48 -30.91
C LYS A 246 1.66 42.89 -32.25
N GLN A 247 1.49 41.59 -32.45
CA GLN A 247 1.86 40.92 -33.71
C GLN A 247 0.83 41.17 -34.82
N PHE A 248 -0.45 41.33 -34.47
CA PHE A 248 -1.56 41.57 -35.39
C PHE A 248 -2.33 42.84 -35.06
N PRO A 249 -1.72 44.03 -35.19
CA PRO A 249 -2.29 45.31 -34.72
C PRO A 249 -3.60 45.70 -35.43
N ASP A 250 -3.78 45.25 -36.67
CA ASP A 250 -4.93 45.61 -37.49
C ASP A 250 -6.07 44.57 -37.49
N LYS A 251 -5.92 43.46 -36.73
CA LYS A 251 -6.92 42.38 -36.66
C LYS A 251 -7.66 42.40 -35.35
N PRO A 252 -9.00 42.36 -35.41
CA PRO A 252 -9.80 42.15 -34.20
C PRO A 252 -9.44 40.79 -33.56
N ILE A 253 -9.32 40.75 -32.23
CA ILE A 253 -9.09 39.53 -31.49
C ILE A 253 -10.39 39.18 -30.77
N VAL A 254 -10.80 37.92 -30.91
CA VAL A 254 -11.83 37.25 -30.12
C VAL A 254 -11.16 36.16 -29.32
N ILE A 255 -11.40 36.09 -28.03
CA ILE A 255 -10.93 34.96 -27.23
C ILE A 255 -11.84 33.78 -27.54
N GLY A 256 -11.35 32.87 -28.36
CA GLY A 256 -12.09 31.70 -28.85
C GLY A 256 -12.45 30.73 -27.75
N GLU A 257 -11.52 30.51 -26.83
CA GLU A 257 -11.71 29.69 -25.65
C GLU A 257 -11.01 30.27 -24.44
N ALA A 258 -11.71 30.30 -23.31
CA ALA A 258 -11.16 30.57 -22.00
C ALA A 258 -11.89 29.71 -20.98
N GLY A 259 -11.14 28.90 -20.25
CA GLY A 259 -11.72 27.95 -19.31
C GLY A 259 -10.71 27.42 -18.29
N TRP A 260 -11.24 26.73 -17.29
CA TRP A 260 -10.50 25.98 -16.29
C TRP A 260 -11.31 24.75 -15.91
N PRO A 261 -10.72 23.54 -15.83
CA PRO A 261 -11.47 22.34 -15.55
C PRO A 261 -11.81 22.21 -14.06
N SER A 262 -13.00 21.66 -13.76
CA SER A 262 -13.46 21.45 -12.37
C SER A 262 -12.87 20.22 -11.71
N ASP A 263 -12.40 19.27 -12.49
CA ASP A 263 -11.84 18.01 -12.00
C ASP A 263 -10.85 17.42 -13.02
N GLY A 264 -10.20 16.37 -12.62
CA GLY A 264 -9.20 15.69 -13.43
C GLY A 264 -7.79 15.88 -12.88
N ARG A 265 -6.80 15.74 -13.76
CA ARG A 265 -5.40 15.72 -13.38
C ARG A 265 -4.86 17.11 -13.09
N THR A 266 -4.14 17.27 -11.99
CA THR A 266 -3.30 18.46 -11.76
C THR A 266 -2.13 18.46 -12.76
N ARG A 267 -1.95 19.55 -13.52
CA ARG A 267 -0.89 19.71 -14.50
C ARG A 267 0.11 20.77 -14.02
N GLY A 268 1.29 20.34 -13.61
CA GLY A 268 2.28 21.25 -13.03
C GLY A 268 1.72 21.99 -11.80
N ARG A 269 1.45 23.29 -11.94
CA ARG A 269 0.84 24.14 -10.92
C ARG A 269 -0.65 24.44 -11.17
N ALA A 270 -1.17 23.95 -12.27
CA ALA A 270 -2.57 24.10 -12.61
C ALA A 270 -3.39 22.97 -11.96
N ASP A 271 -4.07 23.29 -10.86
CA ASP A 271 -4.91 22.36 -10.12
C ASP A 271 -6.33 22.39 -10.69
N ALA A 272 -6.77 21.26 -11.26
CA ALA A 272 -8.13 21.06 -11.72
C ALA A 272 -9.04 20.88 -10.49
N SER A 273 -9.88 21.86 -10.22
CA SER A 273 -10.79 21.83 -9.09
C SER A 273 -11.98 22.77 -9.30
N LEU A 274 -13.12 22.38 -8.72
CA LEU A 274 -14.35 23.18 -8.82
C LEU A 274 -14.16 24.61 -8.32
N SER A 275 -13.36 24.80 -7.27
CA SER A 275 -13.08 26.14 -6.73
C SER A 275 -12.21 26.99 -7.66
N ASN A 276 -11.26 26.36 -8.37
CA ASN A 276 -10.42 27.06 -9.34
C ASN A 276 -11.18 27.36 -10.63
N GLU A 277 -12.05 26.44 -11.11
CA GLU A 277 -12.96 26.71 -12.20
C GLU A 277 -13.85 27.92 -11.89
N ALA A 278 -14.53 27.91 -10.74
CA ALA A 278 -15.39 29.00 -10.32
C ALA A 278 -14.64 30.33 -10.18
N ALA A 279 -13.42 30.30 -9.61
CA ALA A 279 -12.58 31.49 -9.49
C ALA A 279 -12.11 32.00 -10.85
N PHE A 280 -11.74 31.09 -11.76
CA PHE A 280 -11.34 31.42 -13.12
C PHE A 280 -12.51 32.05 -13.91
N MET A 281 -13.65 31.38 -13.97
CA MET A 281 -14.80 31.84 -14.75
C MET A 281 -15.26 33.24 -14.30
N ARG A 282 -15.45 33.42 -12.98
CA ARG A 282 -15.85 34.74 -12.42
C ARG A 282 -14.78 35.80 -12.63
N GLY A 283 -13.51 35.48 -12.43
CA GLY A 283 -12.39 36.39 -12.65
C GLY A 283 -12.16 36.75 -14.11
N PHE A 284 -12.30 35.79 -15.02
CA PHE A 284 -12.16 36.02 -16.45
C PHE A 284 -13.29 36.89 -17.03
N VAL A 285 -14.54 36.63 -16.68
CA VAL A 285 -15.67 37.43 -17.13
C VAL A 285 -15.50 38.89 -16.69
N GLN A 286 -15.10 39.12 -15.42
CA GLN A 286 -14.85 40.49 -14.95
C GLN A 286 -13.68 41.16 -15.72
N LEU A 287 -12.58 40.43 -15.93
CA LEU A 287 -11.43 40.93 -16.71
C LEU A 287 -11.83 41.27 -18.14
N ALA A 288 -12.58 40.39 -18.79
CA ALA A 288 -13.05 40.61 -20.17
C ALA A 288 -13.98 41.81 -20.28
N MET A 289 -14.88 42.00 -19.31
CA MET A 289 -15.74 43.21 -19.22
C MET A 289 -14.89 44.48 -19.05
N ASP A 290 -13.93 44.48 -18.13
CA ASP A 290 -13.04 45.63 -17.88
C ASP A 290 -12.18 46.00 -19.09
N LYS A 291 -11.83 45.03 -19.91
CA LYS A 291 -10.99 45.20 -21.10
C LYS A 291 -11.81 45.39 -22.40
N GLY A 292 -13.10 45.13 -22.37
CA GLY A 292 -13.95 45.17 -23.56
C GLY A 292 -13.65 44.03 -24.53
N TRP A 293 -13.17 42.87 -24.04
CA TRP A 293 -12.87 41.72 -24.87
C TRP A 293 -14.12 41.02 -25.39
N ASP A 294 -14.09 40.56 -26.63
CA ASP A 294 -15.06 39.60 -27.18
C ASP A 294 -14.54 38.19 -26.90
N TYR A 295 -15.39 37.26 -26.37
CA TYR A 295 -14.93 35.99 -25.91
C TYR A 295 -16.01 34.90 -25.94
N TYR A 296 -15.58 33.65 -25.86
CA TYR A 296 -16.36 32.44 -25.59
C TYR A 296 -15.75 31.70 -24.41
N LEU A 297 -16.61 31.31 -23.41
CA LEU A 297 -16.19 30.43 -22.35
C LEU A 297 -16.11 28.99 -22.87
N LEU A 298 -15.12 28.23 -22.44
CA LEU A 298 -14.98 26.81 -22.65
C LEU A 298 -15.42 26.12 -21.35
N GLU A 299 -16.52 25.37 -21.36
CA GLU A 299 -17.58 25.23 -22.32
C GLU A 299 -18.96 25.24 -21.60
N ALA A 300 -20.06 25.03 -22.32
CA ALA A 300 -21.40 25.07 -21.69
C ALA A 300 -21.61 23.89 -20.74
N TYR A 301 -21.37 22.67 -21.18
CA TYR A 301 -21.68 21.45 -20.45
C TYR A 301 -20.47 20.55 -20.37
N ASP A 302 -20.32 19.86 -19.23
CA ASP A 302 -19.36 18.78 -19.09
C ASP A 302 -19.59 17.68 -20.15
N GLN A 303 -18.49 17.08 -20.63
CA GLN A 303 -18.48 16.12 -21.72
C GLN A 303 -17.88 14.78 -21.29
N PRO A 304 -18.61 13.90 -20.57
CA PRO A 304 -18.08 12.64 -20.07
C PRO A 304 -17.42 11.74 -21.15
N VAL A 305 -17.94 11.82 -22.39
CA VAL A 305 -17.41 11.10 -23.52
C VAL A 305 -15.94 11.45 -23.82
N LYS A 306 -15.52 12.70 -23.57
CA LYS A 306 -14.16 13.18 -23.81
C LYS A 306 -13.14 12.67 -22.79
N LYS A 307 -13.58 11.99 -21.71
CA LYS A 307 -12.65 11.41 -20.70
C LYS A 307 -11.60 10.49 -21.32
N ARG A 308 -11.89 9.92 -22.47
CA ARG A 308 -10.99 9.00 -23.18
C ARG A 308 -10.35 9.59 -24.44
N ASP A 309 -10.53 10.87 -24.68
CA ASP A 309 -9.87 11.58 -25.77
C ASP A 309 -8.44 11.98 -25.41
N ALA A 310 -7.75 12.66 -26.34
CA ALA A 310 -6.38 13.11 -26.18
C ALA A 310 -6.15 14.03 -24.96
N GLU A 311 -7.19 14.71 -24.46
CA GLU A 311 -7.15 15.54 -23.26
C GLU A 311 -7.14 14.71 -21.96
N GLY A 312 -7.49 13.42 -22.04
CA GLY A 312 -7.62 12.52 -20.90
C GLY A 312 -8.78 12.87 -19.98
N ALA A 313 -8.67 12.49 -18.69
CA ALA A 313 -9.76 12.67 -17.73
C ALA A 313 -10.30 14.10 -17.65
N VAL A 314 -9.44 15.10 -17.84
CA VAL A 314 -9.78 16.53 -17.77
C VAL A 314 -10.75 16.98 -18.85
N GLY A 315 -10.73 16.34 -20.02
CA GLY A 315 -11.60 16.68 -21.15
C GLY A 315 -13.10 16.62 -20.83
N ALA A 316 -13.45 15.84 -19.78
CA ALA A 316 -14.83 15.70 -19.34
C ALA A 316 -15.38 16.89 -18.50
N TYR A 317 -14.52 17.79 -17.97
CA TYR A 317 -14.87 18.67 -16.84
C TYR A 317 -14.73 20.19 -17.10
N TRP A 318 -14.86 20.61 -18.34
CA TRP A 318 -14.75 22.04 -18.73
C TRP A 318 -16.05 22.82 -18.66
N GLY A 319 -17.19 22.16 -18.46
CA GLY A 319 -18.51 22.76 -18.53
C GLY A 319 -18.83 23.72 -17.39
N LEU A 320 -19.49 24.86 -17.69
CA LEU A 320 -20.12 25.69 -16.70
C LEU A 320 -21.27 24.95 -15.95
N PHE A 321 -21.91 24.05 -16.66
CA PHE A 321 -22.91 23.11 -16.16
C PHE A 321 -22.36 21.68 -16.21
N ASP A 322 -22.85 20.82 -15.32
CA ASP A 322 -22.57 19.39 -15.41
C ASP A 322 -23.20 18.78 -16.69
N ALA A 323 -22.87 17.51 -16.98
CA ALA A 323 -23.40 16.82 -18.15
C ALA A 323 -24.93 16.71 -18.19
N THR A 324 -25.63 16.96 -17.07
CA THR A 324 -27.09 16.92 -16.95
C THR A 324 -27.74 18.31 -16.92
N GLY A 325 -26.94 19.37 -17.03
CA GLY A 325 -27.39 20.75 -17.13
C GLY A 325 -27.51 21.49 -15.79
N HIS A 326 -27.00 20.93 -14.68
CA HIS A 326 -27.01 21.66 -13.41
C HIS A 326 -25.76 22.53 -13.29
N ALA A 327 -25.92 23.75 -12.77
CA ALA A 327 -24.77 24.62 -12.49
C ALA A 327 -23.86 24.00 -11.46
N LYS A 328 -22.54 23.98 -11.73
CA LYS A 328 -21.57 23.31 -10.87
C LYS A 328 -21.18 24.17 -9.65
N PHE A 329 -21.33 25.47 -9.73
CA PHE A 329 -21.02 26.40 -8.65
C PHE A 329 -21.93 27.63 -8.66
N ASP A 330 -21.94 28.35 -7.54
CA ASP A 330 -22.71 29.61 -7.40
C ASP A 330 -22.00 30.77 -8.13
N PHE A 331 -22.77 31.53 -8.92
CA PHE A 331 -22.23 32.68 -9.67
C PHE A 331 -21.99 33.90 -8.78
N THR A 332 -22.68 33.98 -7.65
CA THR A 332 -22.60 35.06 -6.68
C THR A 332 -22.21 34.57 -5.30
N GLY A 333 -21.82 35.45 -4.40
CA GLY A 333 -21.51 35.11 -3.04
C GLY A 333 -20.10 34.52 -2.86
N ARG A 334 -19.87 33.92 -1.70
CA ARG A 334 -18.54 33.36 -1.32
C ARG A 334 -18.35 31.99 -1.89
N LEU A 335 -17.31 31.83 -2.69
CA LEU A 335 -16.85 30.52 -3.14
C LEU A 335 -16.15 29.77 -2.01
N ARG A 336 -16.44 28.49 -1.87
CA ARG A 336 -15.81 27.58 -0.91
C ARG A 336 -15.09 26.47 -1.65
N SER A 337 -13.89 26.16 -1.20
CA SER A 337 -13.06 25.13 -1.85
C SER A 337 -13.59 23.71 -1.63
N PHE A 338 -14.29 23.46 -0.52
CA PHE A 338 -14.84 22.15 -0.18
C PHE A 338 -16.17 22.27 0.59
N PRO A 339 -17.26 22.68 -0.05
CA PRO A 339 -18.53 22.93 0.64
C PRO A 339 -19.12 21.67 1.32
N GLN A 340 -18.81 20.48 0.82
CA GLN A 340 -19.28 19.18 1.34
C GLN A 340 -18.55 18.73 2.62
N TRP A 341 -17.55 19.46 3.13
CA TRP A 341 -16.72 19.06 4.27
C TRP A 341 -17.52 18.59 5.49
N ARG A 342 -18.72 19.15 5.73
CA ARG A 342 -19.56 18.78 6.88
C ARG A 342 -20.09 17.35 6.77
N GLY A 343 -20.49 16.92 5.57
CA GLY A 343 -20.90 15.55 5.30
C GLY A 343 -19.77 14.55 5.51
N TYR A 344 -18.60 14.85 4.95
CA TYR A 344 -17.41 14.02 5.13
C TYR A 344 -16.93 14.00 6.59
N ALA A 345 -16.95 15.12 7.29
CA ALA A 345 -16.64 15.19 8.71
C ALA A 345 -17.58 14.32 9.56
N LEU A 346 -18.88 14.34 9.27
CA LEU A 346 -19.88 13.51 9.96
C LEU A 346 -19.65 12.02 9.67
N LEU A 347 -19.44 11.64 8.41
CA LEU A 347 -19.16 10.25 8.03
C LEU A 347 -17.86 9.77 8.64
N ALA A 348 -16.80 10.60 8.64
CA ALA A 348 -15.53 10.29 9.29
C ALA A 348 -15.69 10.10 10.80
N ALA A 349 -16.46 10.94 11.44
CA ALA A 349 -16.76 10.83 12.87
C ALA A 349 -17.53 9.54 13.20
N ILE A 350 -18.56 9.20 12.41
CA ILE A 350 -19.34 7.96 12.58
C ILE A 350 -18.46 6.74 12.37
N LEU A 351 -17.68 6.70 11.28
CA LEU A 351 -16.80 5.59 10.97
C LEU A 351 -15.71 5.41 12.05
N SER A 352 -15.06 6.52 12.42
CA SER A 352 -14.03 6.51 13.46
C SER A 352 -14.58 6.10 14.82
N LEU A 353 -15.79 6.56 15.19
CA LEU A 353 -16.45 6.19 16.43
C LEU A 353 -16.84 4.69 16.43
N SER A 354 -17.40 4.20 15.32
CA SER A 354 -17.79 2.80 15.18
C SER A 354 -16.60 1.85 15.26
N LEU A 355 -15.54 2.13 14.49
CA LEU A 355 -14.29 1.37 14.52
C LEU A 355 -13.59 1.51 15.90
N GLY A 356 -13.62 2.71 16.48
CA GLY A 356 -13.04 2.98 17.79
C GLY A 356 -13.73 2.18 18.88
N LEU A 357 -15.05 2.16 18.93
CA LEU A 357 -15.81 1.34 19.90
C LEU A 357 -15.55 -0.15 19.68
N LEU A 358 -15.53 -0.60 18.45
CA LEU A 358 -15.27 -2.01 18.11
C LEU A 358 -13.87 -2.44 18.55
N ILE A 359 -12.84 -1.65 18.26
CA ILE A 359 -11.43 -2.00 18.47
C ILE A 359 -11.03 -1.70 19.92
N LEU A 360 -11.17 -0.44 20.38
CA LEU A 360 -10.70 -0.02 21.70
C LEU A 360 -11.44 -0.72 22.83
N GLY A 361 -12.72 -1.07 22.63
CA GLY A 361 -13.52 -1.82 23.60
C GLY A 361 -13.08 -3.27 23.80
N ARG A 362 -12.39 -3.85 22.79
CA ARG A 362 -11.87 -5.24 22.83
C ARG A 362 -10.37 -5.31 23.14
N MET A 363 -9.68 -4.17 23.15
CA MET A 363 -8.26 -4.14 23.48
C MET A 363 -8.03 -4.41 24.98
N PRO A 364 -6.85 -4.96 25.34
CA PRO A 364 -6.44 -5.06 26.73
C PRO A 364 -6.41 -3.67 27.38
N ARG A 365 -6.40 -3.61 28.69
CA ARG A 365 -6.25 -2.33 29.38
C ARG A 365 -4.93 -1.67 29.07
N LEU A 366 -5.01 -0.50 28.44
CA LEU A 366 -3.85 0.28 28.03
C LEU A 366 -3.66 1.52 28.94
N ARG A 367 -2.45 2.05 28.93
CA ARG A 367 -2.21 3.43 29.38
C ARG A 367 -2.86 4.43 28.43
N GLN A 368 -3.14 5.65 28.88
CA GLN A 368 -3.81 6.69 28.07
C GLN A 368 -3.13 6.91 26.70
N ARG A 369 -1.79 6.91 26.65
CA ARG A 369 -1.01 7.07 25.41
C ARG A 369 -1.32 5.99 24.38
N GLY A 370 -1.58 4.75 24.83
CA GLY A 370 -1.94 3.64 23.93
C GLY A 370 -3.31 3.84 23.30
N TYR A 371 -4.32 4.25 24.07
CA TYR A 371 -5.64 4.59 23.54
C TYR A 371 -5.59 5.77 22.56
N MET A 372 -4.77 6.81 22.85
CA MET A 372 -4.59 7.96 21.96
C MET A 372 -3.91 7.57 20.64
N ALA A 373 -2.85 6.75 20.71
CA ALA A 373 -2.15 6.27 19.51
C ALA A 373 -3.07 5.45 18.61
N MET A 374 -3.84 4.51 19.20
CA MET A 374 -4.83 3.73 18.44
C MET A 374 -5.96 4.59 17.90
N GLY A 375 -6.45 5.53 18.69
CA GLY A 375 -7.44 6.50 18.23
C GLY A 375 -6.94 7.29 17.03
N GLY A 376 -5.72 7.82 17.10
CA GLY A 376 -5.09 8.52 15.98
C GLY A 376 -4.97 7.65 14.72
N LEU A 377 -4.56 6.39 14.87
CA LEU A 377 -4.50 5.44 13.76
C LEU A 377 -5.87 5.19 13.13
N ILE A 378 -6.91 5.00 13.96
CA ILE A 378 -8.30 4.82 13.48
C ILE A 378 -8.78 6.07 12.72
N ALA A 379 -8.45 7.27 13.21
CA ALA A 379 -8.79 8.52 12.52
C ALA A 379 -8.11 8.60 11.15
N VAL A 380 -6.81 8.26 11.07
CA VAL A 380 -6.05 8.26 9.81
C VAL A 380 -6.65 7.26 8.82
N VAL A 381 -6.95 6.03 9.25
CA VAL A 381 -7.54 5.00 8.39
C VAL A 381 -8.94 5.43 7.92
N SER A 382 -9.79 5.91 8.82
CA SER A 382 -11.15 6.36 8.48
C SER A 382 -11.14 7.54 7.52
N THR A 383 -10.25 8.52 7.76
CA THR A 383 -10.10 9.70 6.89
C THR A 383 -9.53 9.30 5.53
N GLY A 384 -8.56 8.38 5.50
CA GLY A 384 -7.97 7.87 4.26
C GLY A 384 -8.98 7.12 3.39
N LEU A 385 -9.81 6.27 3.99
CA LEU A 385 -10.89 5.58 3.27
C LEU A 385 -11.92 6.55 2.68
N LEU A 386 -12.32 7.57 3.45
CA LEU A 386 -13.24 8.58 2.95
C LEU A 386 -12.59 9.49 1.91
N GLY A 387 -11.29 9.78 2.04
CA GLY A 387 -10.54 10.51 1.02
C GLY A 387 -10.46 9.75 -0.31
N LEU A 388 -10.38 8.41 -0.25
CA LEU A 388 -10.45 7.58 -1.45
C LEU A 388 -11.84 7.64 -2.09
N ILE A 389 -12.91 7.61 -1.29
CA ILE A 389 -14.29 7.78 -1.76
C ILE A 389 -14.48 9.18 -2.35
N ASP A 390 -13.98 10.23 -1.71
CA ASP A 390 -14.03 11.61 -2.20
C ASP A 390 -13.37 11.75 -3.58
N ALA A 391 -12.19 11.15 -3.75
CA ALA A 391 -11.47 11.17 -5.01
C ALA A 391 -12.22 10.49 -6.17
N THR A 392 -13.14 9.56 -5.86
CA THR A 392 -13.94 8.85 -6.88
C THR A 392 -15.36 9.40 -7.02
N ALA A 393 -15.88 10.14 -6.05
CA ALA A 393 -17.30 10.57 -6.00
C ALA A 393 -17.62 11.68 -6.99
N LEU A 394 -16.64 12.45 -7.43
CA LEU A 394 -16.79 13.57 -8.36
C LEU A 394 -16.55 13.15 -9.81
N GLU A 395 -16.06 11.93 -10.06
CA GLU A 395 -15.76 11.46 -11.41
C GLU A 395 -17.01 10.92 -12.12
N TYR A 396 -17.07 11.13 -13.44
CA TYR A 396 -17.99 10.40 -14.32
C TYR A 396 -17.51 8.96 -14.45
N ILE A 397 -18.12 8.06 -13.63
CA ILE A 397 -17.73 6.65 -13.50
C ILE A 397 -18.29 5.86 -14.68
N ASP A 398 -17.43 5.19 -15.40
CA ASP A 398 -17.79 4.23 -16.44
C ASP A 398 -17.81 2.77 -15.94
N PRO A 399 -18.32 1.81 -16.71
CA PRO A 399 -18.34 0.39 -16.31
C PRO A 399 -16.96 -0.20 -16.01
N THR A 400 -15.89 0.31 -16.64
CA THR A 400 -14.51 -0.17 -16.40
C THR A 400 -13.98 0.34 -15.08
N ASP A 401 -14.32 1.58 -14.70
CA ASP A 401 -14.00 2.16 -13.39
C ASP A 401 -14.67 1.35 -12.27
N VAL A 402 -15.95 0.98 -12.44
CA VAL A 402 -16.67 0.13 -11.47
C VAL A 402 -15.98 -1.20 -11.27
N VAL A 403 -15.56 -1.86 -12.35
CA VAL A 403 -14.83 -3.14 -12.26
C VAL A 403 -13.50 -2.95 -11.53
N ALA A 404 -12.75 -1.90 -11.84
CA ALA A 404 -11.49 -1.58 -11.16
C ALA A 404 -11.70 -1.31 -9.66
N MET A 405 -12.72 -0.52 -9.30
CA MET A 405 -13.07 -0.24 -7.91
C MET A 405 -13.46 -1.51 -7.14
N ILE A 406 -14.27 -2.39 -7.73
CA ILE A 406 -14.65 -3.68 -7.11
C ILE A 406 -13.41 -4.56 -6.93
N ALA A 407 -12.51 -4.62 -7.91
CA ALA A 407 -11.29 -5.43 -7.83
C ALA A 407 -10.29 -4.89 -6.78
N MET A 408 -10.18 -3.58 -6.63
CA MET A 408 -9.22 -2.94 -5.72
C MET A 408 -9.73 -2.81 -4.29
N SER A 409 -11.03 -2.70 -4.05
CA SER A 409 -11.59 -2.48 -2.72
C SER A 409 -11.20 -3.57 -1.70
N PRO A 410 -11.17 -4.88 -2.00
CA PRO A 410 -10.71 -5.89 -1.06
C PRO A 410 -9.24 -5.70 -0.67
N LEU A 411 -8.40 -5.26 -1.59
CA LEU A 411 -6.97 -5.01 -1.35
C LEU A 411 -6.77 -3.81 -0.40
N VAL A 412 -7.51 -2.73 -0.63
CA VAL A 412 -7.48 -1.54 0.24
C VAL A 412 -7.98 -1.88 1.65
N LEU A 413 -9.11 -2.61 1.76
CA LEU A 413 -9.66 -3.04 3.04
C LEU A 413 -8.69 -3.97 3.79
N LEU A 414 -8.04 -4.89 3.09
CA LEU A 414 -7.03 -5.77 3.67
C LEU A 414 -5.79 -4.98 4.12
N ALA A 415 -5.35 -4.00 3.34
CA ALA A 415 -4.27 -3.09 3.75
C ALA A 415 -4.61 -2.32 5.03
N CYS A 416 -5.82 -1.76 5.12
CA CYS A 416 -6.32 -1.11 6.33
C CYS A 416 -6.37 -2.07 7.53
N ALA A 417 -6.85 -3.31 7.33
CA ALA A 417 -6.87 -4.34 8.37
C ALA A 417 -5.47 -4.69 8.87
N ILE A 418 -4.49 -4.83 7.98
CA ILE A 418 -3.08 -5.07 8.34
C ILE A 418 -2.53 -3.88 9.16
N ILE A 419 -2.71 -2.66 8.69
CA ILE A 419 -2.24 -1.45 9.38
C ILE A 419 -2.83 -1.36 10.80
N VAL A 420 -4.13 -1.63 10.94
CA VAL A 420 -4.81 -1.61 12.23
C VAL A 420 -4.30 -2.73 13.15
N THR A 421 -4.14 -3.95 12.66
CA THR A 421 -3.62 -5.07 13.48
C THR A 421 -2.19 -4.86 13.93
N GLU A 422 -1.32 -4.33 13.08
CA GLU A 422 0.04 -3.93 13.44
C GLU A 422 0.04 -2.83 14.51
N GLY A 423 -0.86 -1.85 14.38
CA GLY A 423 -1.08 -0.81 15.39
C GLY A 423 -1.54 -1.36 16.73
N ILE A 424 -2.45 -2.35 16.74
CA ILE A 424 -2.92 -3.03 17.96
C ILE A 424 -1.75 -3.74 18.65
N GLU A 425 -0.93 -4.49 17.92
CA GLU A 425 0.25 -5.17 18.48
C GLU A 425 1.24 -4.17 19.06
N MET A 426 1.49 -3.08 18.35
CA MET A 426 2.39 -2.01 18.81
C MET A 426 1.87 -1.34 20.07
N ALA A 427 0.59 -0.99 20.13
CA ALA A 427 -0.03 -0.35 21.29
C ALA A 427 -0.09 -1.28 22.49
N ALA A 428 -0.43 -2.56 22.30
CA ALA A 428 -0.46 -3.56 23.34
C ALA A 428 0.94 -3.82 23.89
N SER A 429 1.92 -3.99 23.04
CA SER A 429 3.31 -4.20 23.45
C SER A 429 3.85 -3.04 24.30
N LEU A 430 3.58 -1.79 23.92
CA LEU A 430 4.16 -0.61 24.60
C LEU A 430 3.40 -0.18 25.85
N TRP A 431 2.07 -0.25 25.84
CA TRP A 431 1.24 0.45 26.83
C TRP A 431 0.25 -0.43 27.58
N ARG A 432 0.33 -1.77 27.45
CA ARG A 432 -0.49 -2.71 28.20
C ARG A 432 -0.25 -2.59 29.72
N VAL A 433 -1.31 -2.59 30.48
CA VAL A 433 -1.27 -2.51 31.94
C VAL A 433 -1.41 -3.87 32.60
N ASP A 434 -2.36 -4.66 32.12
CA ASP A 434 -2.66 -5.98 32.67
C ASP A 434 -1.75 -7.01 31.98
N ARG A 435 -1.06 -7.82 32.80
CA ARG A 435 -0.21 -8.92 32.31
C ARG A 435 -0.76 -10.24 32.84
N ARG A 436 -0.78 -11.27 31.97
CA ARG A 436 -1.11 -12.63 32.38
C ARG A 436 -0.04 -13.12 33.34
N VAL A 437 -0.44 -13.50 34.56
CA VAL A 437 0.44 -14.09 35.54
C VAL A 437 0.13 -15.59 35.59
N VAL A 438 1.10 -16.39 35.11
CA VAL A 438 1.03 -17.85 35.27
C VAL A 438 1.87 -18.21 36.48
N GLY A 439 1.21 -18.77 37.52
CA GLY A 439 1.89 -19.15 38.76
C GLY A 439 2.79 -20.37 38.54
N ALA A 440 4.05 -20.27 38.97
CA ALA A 440 4.94 -21.41 39.07
C ALA A 440 4.92 -21.92 40.53
N ALA A 441 4.77 -23.21 40.74
CA ALA A 441 4.82 -23.78 42.07
C ALA A 441 6.24 -23.65 42.66
N ILE A 442 6.33 -23.38 43.97
CA ILE A 442 7.62 -23.19 44.67
C ILE A 442 8.32 -24.53 44.92
N ALA A 443 7.61 -25.63 44.96
CA ALA A 443 8.16 -26.97 45.16
C ALA A 443 7.34 -27.99 44.38
N MET A 444 7.93 -28.60 43.38
CA MET A 444 7.37 -29.80 42.73
C MET A 444 8.31 -30.99 42.96
N GLN A 445 7.70 -32.19 43.07
CA GLN A 445 8.45 -33.42 42.78
C GLN A 445 9.00 -33.30 41.38
N SER A 446 10.23 -33.72 41.15
CA SER A 446 10.84 -33.68 39.77
C SER A 446 10.21 -34.78 38.91
N PRO A 447 9.16 -34.49 38.10
CA PRO A 447 8.54 -35.49 37.23
C PRO A 447 9.55 -35.98 36.21
N ARG A 448 9.39 -37.22 35.71
CA ARG A 448 10.28 -37.78 34.70
C ARG A 448 10.04 -37.12 33.36
N VAL A 449 11.12 -36.57 32.74
CA VAL A 449 11.12 -35.89 31.45
C VAL A 449 11.88 -36.73 30.44
N SER A 450 11.29 -37.02 29.27
CA SER A 450 12.01 -37.60 28.12
C SER A 450 12.39 -36.48 27.17
N ILE A 451 13.67 -36.26 26.93
CA ILE A 451 14.20 -35.23 26.03
C ILE A 451 14.48 -35.90 24.67
N HIS A 452 13.76 -35.48 23.64
CA HIS A 452 13.89 -35.98 22.28
C HIS A 452 14.82 -35.07 21.47
N VAL A 453 15.86 -35.66 20.88
CA VAL A 453 16.81 -34.96 20.02
C VAL A 453 16.80 -35.66 18.64
N PRO A 454 15.94 -35.19 17.70
CA PRO A 454 15.93 -35.71 16.34
C PRO A 454 17.14 -35.19 15.56
N THR A 455 17.86 -36.12 14.87
CA THR A 455 18.99 -35.77 14.02
C THR A 455 18.81 -36.29 12.60
N TYR A 456 19.38 -35.61 11.61
CA TYR A 456 19.43 -36.05 10.22
C TYR A 456 20.67 -35.49 9.54
N ASN A 457 21.63 -36.33 9.26
CA ASN A 457 22.87 -35.96 8.54
C ASN A 457 23.55 -34.71 9.13
N GLU A 458 23.65 -34.66 10.46
CA GLU A 458 24.27 -33.54 11.19
C GLU A 458 25.75 -33.82 11.49
N PRO A 459 26.62 -32.77 11.50
CA PRO A 459 28.00 -32.94 11.88
C PRO A 459 28.13 -33.58 13.28
N PRO A 460 28.88 -34.67 13.45
CA PRO A 460 28.93 -35.40 14.72
C PRO A 460 29.35 -34.53 15.91
N GLN A 461 30.33 -33.66 15.73
CA GLN A 461 30.84 -32.80 16.78
C GLN A 461 29.78 -31.83 17.32
N MET A 462 28.93 -31.30 16.45
CA MET A 462 27.82 -30.41 16.82
C MET A 462 26.80 -31.13 17.72
N VAL A 463 26.45 -32.37 17.35
CA VAL A 463 25.51 -33.19 18.12
C VAL A 463 26.13 -33.59 19.47
N ILE A 464 27.39 -33.94 19.50
CA ILE A 464 28.16 -34.26 20.72
C ILE A 464 28.19 -33.09 21.70
N GLU A 465 28.38 -31.86 21.21
CA GLU A 465 28.29 -30.66 22.04
C GLU A 465 26.89 -30.45 22.65
N THR A 466 25.84 -30.74 21.92
CA THR A 466 24.46 -30.71 22.41
C THR A 466 24.25 -31.78 23.51
N LEU A 467 24.71 -33.00 23.31
CA LEU A 467 24.65 -34.06 24.32
C LEU A 467 25.44 -33.70 25.60
N ASN A 468 26.63 -33.11 25.44
CA ASN A 468 27.42 -32.63 26.57
C ASN A 468 26.71 -31.49 27.34
N ALA A 469 25.94 -30.67 26.69
CA ALA A 469 25.12 -29.62 27.34
C ALA A 469 23.94 -30.28 28.12
N LEU A 470 23.30 -31.26 27.54
CA LEU A 470 22.23 -32.02 28.18
C LEU A 470 22.72 -32.80 29.41
N ALA A 471 23.96 -33.37 29.35
CA ALA A 471 24.59 -34.07 30.48
C ALA A 471 24.89 -33.16 31.69
N ARG A 472 24.91 -31.82 31.48
CA ARG A 472 25.11 -30.82 32.55
C ARG A 472 23.83 -30.27 33.14
N LEU A 473 22.63 -30.80 32.77
CA LEU A 473 21.38 -30.35 33.32
C LEU A 473 21.34 -30.58 34.84
N ASP A 474 20.93 -29.55 35.59
CA ASP A 474 20.64 -29.61 37.01
C ASP A 474 19.20 -30.10 37.23
N TYR A 475 18.96 -31.39 36.88
CA TYR A 475 17.66 -32.05 36.99
C TYR A 475 17.90 -33.57 37.04
N ASP A 476 17.43 -34.24 38.08
CA ASP A 476 17.84 -35.63 38.35
C ASP A 476 17.03 -36.69 37.60
N ASN A 477 15.77 -36.37 37.18
CA ASN A 477 14.82 -37.35 36.67
C ASN A 477 14.51 -37.12 35.17
N TYR A 478 15.47 -37.45 34.29
CA TYR A 478 15.27 -37.36 32.85
C TYR A 478 15.99 -38.49 32.10
N GLU A 479 15.55 -38.73 30.87
CA GLU A 479 16.25 -39.48 29.83
C GLU A 479 16.46 -38.65 28.59
N VAL A 480 17.41 -38.99 27.77
CA VAL A 480 17.65 -38.38 26.46
C VAL A 480 17.51 -39.44 25.38
N ILE A 481 16.55 -39.25 24.46
CA ILE A 481 16.39 -40.10 23.27
C ILE A 481 16.94 -39.32 22.09
N LEU A 482 18.11 -39.74 21.61
CA LEU A 482 18.66 -39.25 20.37
C LEU A 482 18.24 -40.20 19.25
N LEU A 483 17.45 -39.66 18.30
CA LEU A 483 16.95 -40.43 17.17
C LEU A 483 17.54 -39.91 15.87
N ASP A 484 18.43 -40.68 15.30
CA ASP A 484 18.96 -40.40 13.97
C ASP A 484 18.03 -40.98 12.89
N ASN A 485 17.61 -40.09 12.02
CA ASN A 485 16.58 -40.30 11.03
C ASN A 485 17.13 -40.28 9.60
N ASN A 486 17.26 -41.46 9.00
CA ASN A 486 17.63 -41.63 7.58
C ASN A 486 19.05 -41.14 7.21
N THR A 487 20.00 -40.98 8.13
CA THR A 487 21.39 -40.70 7.81
C THR A 487 22.04 -41.97 7.21
N SER A 488 22.50 -41.89 5.97
CA SER A 488 23.05 -43.04 5.25
C SER A 488 24.49 -43.30 5.58
N ASP A 489 25.26 -42.27 5.98
CA ASP A 489 26.69 -42.37 6.25
C ASP A 489 26.96 -42.75 7.71
N PRO A 490 27.56 -43.91 7.97
CA PRO A 490 27.92 -44.33 9.32
C PRO A 490 28.97 -43.46 10.01
N GLU A 491 29.82 -42.76 9.25
CA GLU A 491 30.81 -41.84 9.80
C GLU A 491 30.15 -40.61 10.46
N VAL A 492 28.90 -40.34 10.14
CA VAL A 492 28.13 -39.23 10.72
C VAL A 492 27.42 -39.63 12.02
N TRP A 493 26.80 -40.82 12.11
CA TRP A 493 26.00 -41.17 13.30
C TRP A 493 26.71 -42.06 14.31
N ARG A 494 27.66 -42.93 13.89
CA ARG A 494 28.39 -43.81 14.84
C ARG A 494 29.21 -43.08 15.90
N PRO A 495 29.92 -41.97 15.60
CA PRO A 495 30.61 -41.20 16.63
C PRO A 495 29.64 -40.66 17.70
N VAL A 496 28.42 -40.31 17.32
CA VAL A 496 27.39 -39.81 18.23
C VAL A 496 26.85 -40.94 19.11
N GLU A 497 26.62 -42.16 18.54
CA GLU A 497 26.24 -43.37 19.29
C GLU A 497 27.34 -43.71 20.32
N ALA A 498 28.59 -43.79 19.88
CA ALA A 498 29.70 -44.04 20.78
C ALA A 498 29.79 -43.01 21.94
N HIS A 499 29.48 -41.74 21.64
CA HIS A 499 29.50 -40.71 22.69
C HIS A 499 28.36 -40.90 23.71
N CYS A 500 27.19 -41.36 23.31
CA CYS A 500 26.09 -41.71 24.22
C CYS A 500 26.56 -42.81 25.21
N HIS A 501 27.29 -43.83 24.74
CA HIS A 501 27.85 -44.87 25.61
C HIS A 501 28.86 -44.29 26.60
N VAL A 502 29.73 -43.35 26.16
CA VAL A 502 30.70 -42.68 27.05
C VAL A 502 29.98 -41.91 28.16
N LEU A 503 28.95 -41.12 27.80
CA LEU A 503 28.15 -40.37 28.80
C LEU A 503 27.48 -41.32 29.79
N ASN A 504 26.84 -42.40 29.34
CA ASN A 504 26.21 -43.40 30.20
C ASN A 504 27.20 -44.05 31.17
N ALA A 505 28.41 -44.35 30.70
CA ALA A 505 29.47 -44.89 31.57
C ALA A 505 29.93 -43.90 32.62
N GLN A 506 29.99 -42.60 32.28
CA GLN A 506 30.33 -41.54 33.24
C GLN A 506 29.23 -41.31 34.30
N ILE A 507 28.00 -41.43 33.91
CA ILE A 507 26.83 -41.21 34.78
C ILE A 507 26.54 -42.49 35.63
N GLY A 508 26.92 -43.65 35.13
CA GLY A 508 26.64 -44.95 35.78
C GLY A 508 25.20 -45.44 35.56
N ALA A 509 24.51 -44.91 34.55
CA ALA A 509 23.13 -45.26 34.21
C ALA A 509 22.86 -45.11 32.72
N GLU A 510 21.89 -45.84 32.17
CA GLU A 510 21.48 -45.74 30.78
C GLU A 510 20.50 -44.56 30.61
N GLN A 511 21.06 -43.33 30.63
CA GLN A 511 20.30 -42.09 30.53
C GLN A 511 20.25 -41.52 29.11
N PHE A 512 21.29 -41.76 28.29
CA PHE A 512 21.40 -41.34 26.89
C PHE A 512 21.20 -42.54 25.97
N ARG A 513 20.04 -42.59 25.29
CA ARG A 513 19.64 -43.71 24.45
C ARG A 513 19.72 -43.29 22.98
N PHE A 514 20.54 -43.94 22.20
CA PHE A 514 20.72 -43.71 20.78
C PHE A 514 19.90 -44.69 19.93
N PHE A 515 19.23 -44.18 18.91
CA PHE A 515 18.49 -44.99 17.93
C PHE A 515 18.74 -44.47 16.52
N HIS A 516 19.11 -45.39 15.61
CA HIS A 516 19.23 -45.09 14.19
C HIS A 516 18.16 -45.86 13.41
N PHE A 517 17.39 -45.10 12.58
CA PHE A 517 16.39 -45.68 11.72
C PHE A 517 16.49 -45.18 10.28
N GLY A 518 16.51 -46.11 9.30
CA GLY A 518 16.31 -45.84 7.90
C GLY A 518 14.82 -45.94 7.53
N GLY A 519 14.38 -45.13 6.58
CA GLY A 519 13.06 -45.23 5.99
C GLY A 519 11.90 -44.56 6.79
N ILE A 520 12.21 -43.69 7.76
CA ILE A 520 11.20 -42.88 8.44
C ILE A 520 10.61 -41.86 7.47
N LYS A 521 9.27 -41.82 7.36
CA LYS A 521 8.52 -40.84 6.62
C LYS A 521 8.10 -39.70 7.56
N GLY A 522 7.70 -38.56 7.02
CA GLY A 522 7.20 -37.43 7.81
C GLY A 522 8.31 -36.55 8.42
N PHE A 523 9.55 -36.68 7.96
CA PHE A 523 10.67 -35.81 8.36
C PHE A 523 10.86 -35.77 9.91
N LYS A 524 11.01 -34.57 10.48
CA LYS A 524 11.16 -34.35 11.94
C LYS A 524 9.94 -34.84 12.72
N ALA A 525 8.73 -34.62 12.22
CA ALA A 525 7.49 -35.09 12.85
C ALA A 525 7.47 -36.63 12.99
N GLY A 526 7.83 -37.34 11.91
CA GLY A 526 7.91 -38.81 11.94
C GLY A 526 8.98 -39.32 12.90
N ALA A 527 10.13 -38.65 12.97
CA ALA A 527 11.18 -38.96 13.92
C ALA A 527 10.71 -38.76 15.38
N LEU A 528 10.04 -37.65 15.67
CA LEU A 528 9.49 -37.35 17.01
C LEU A 528 8.38 -38.34 17.40
N ASN A 529 7.47 -38.68 16.49
CA ASN A 529 6.45 -39.72 16.73
C ASN A 529 7.06 -41.09 17.01
N ARG A 530 8.14 -41.42 16.32
CA ARG A 530 8.91 -42.67 16.58
C ARG A 530 9.58 -42.64 17.95
N ALA A 531 10.20 -41.48 18.32
CA ALA A 531 10.82 -41.29 19.62
C ALA A 531 9.79 -41.39 20.77
N LEU A 532 8.55 -40.90 20.56
CA LEU A 532 7.47 -41.00 21.52
C LEU A 532 7.15 -42.46 21.86
N GLY A 533 7.18 -43.34 20.86
CA GLY A 533 6.98 -44.80 21.08
C GLY A 533 8.15 -45.51 21.80
N LEU A 534 9.32 -44.87 21.89
CA LEU A 534 10.52 -45.38 22.58
C LEU A 534 10.70 -44.77 23.98
N THR A 535 9.87 -43.78 24.33
CA THR A 535 9.88 -43.04 25.60
C THR A 535 9.62 -43.97 26.78
N ASP A 536 10.37 -43.76 27.87
CA ASP A 536 10.13 -44.48 29.15
C ASP A 536 8.66 -44.33 29.57
N PRO A 537 7.97 -45.42 29.88
CA PRO A 537 6.59 -45.35 30.36
C PRO A 537 6.37 -44.45 31.58
N ALA A 538 7.38 -44.24 32.40
CA ALA A 538 7.33 -43.35 33.55
C ALA A 538 7.46 -41.86 33.20
N ALA A 539 7.88 -41.53 31.96
CA ALA A 539 8.00 -40.15 31.54
C ALA A 539 6.64 -39.52 31.32
N THR A 540 6.37 -38.47 32.07
CA THR A 540 5.11 -37.70 32.04
C THR A 540 5.18 -36.47 31.15
N HIS A 541 6.38 -36.04 30.81
CA HIS A 541 6.63 -34.85 29.99
C HIS A 541 7.63 -35.17 28.89
N ILE A 542 7.40 -34.62 27.71
CA ILE A 542 8.28 -34.73 26.54
C ILE A 542 8.89 -33.35 26.28
N ALA A 543 10.22 -33.33 26.21
CA ALA A 543 10.95 -32.12 25.81
C ALA A 543 11.59 -32.32 24.44
N VAL A 544 11.62 -31.27 23.59
CA VAL A 544 12.23 -31.35 22.27
C VAL A 544 13.36 -30.33 22.17
N ILE A 545 14.52 -30.81 21.72
CA ILE A 545 15.72 -29.99 21.48
C ILE A 545 16.29 -30.31 20.09
N ASP A 546 16.60 -29.28 19.33
CA ASP A 546 17.29 -29.40 18.05
C ASP A 546 18.77 -29.88 18.27
N SER A 547 19.30 -30.59 17.30
CA SER A 547 20.62 -31.24 17.35
C SER A 547 21.81 -30.28 17.52
N ASP A 548 21.65 -28.99 17.31
CA ASP A 548 22.67 -27.95 17.45
C ASP A 548 22.51 -27.08 18.70
N TYR A 549 21.57 -27.44 19.58
CA TYR A 549 21.17 -26.57 20.69
C TYR A 549 21.90 -26.91 21.99
N GLN A 550 22.58 -25.93 22.55
CA GLN A 550 23.24 -26.06 23.86
C GLN A 550 22.33 -25.41 24.92
N VAL A 551 21.80 -26.26 25.81
CA VAL A 551 20.86 -25.83 26.85
C VAL A 551 21.62 -25.35 28.10
N GLU A 552 21.03 -24.42 28.85
CA GLU A 552 21.51 -24.01 30.17
C GLU A 552 21.16 -25.09 31.21
N PRO A 553 22.01 -25.29 32.25
CA PRO A 553 21.77 -26.31 33.30
C PRO A 553 20.41 -26.18 33.99
N LEU A 554 19.92 -24.98 34.21
CA LEU A 554 18.68 -24.72 34.92
C LEU A 554 17.42 -24.76 34.05
N TRP A 555 17.48 -25.14 32.77
CA TRP A 555 16.36 -25.12 31.86
C TRP A 555 15.14 -25.87 32.39
N LEU A 556 15.26 -27.15 32.69
CA LEU A 556 14.14 -27.95 33.18
C LEU A 556 13.68 -27.52 34.57
N ARG A 557 14.58 -27.14 35.47
CA ARG A 557 14.21 -26.57 36.76
C ARG A 557 13.32 -25.32 36.67
N ARG A 558 13.52 -24.52 35.64
CA ARG A 558 12.72 -23.32 35.39
C ARG A 558 11.42 -23.59 34.65
N ALA A 559 11.38 -24.62 33.78
CA ALA A 559 10.22 -24.95 32.97
C ALA A 559 9.18 -25.78 33.73
N MET A 560 9.61 -26.79 34.49
CA MET A 560 8.72 -27.76 35.13
C MET A 560 7.72 -27.17 36.17
N PRO A 561 8.06 -26.11 36.92
CA PRO A 561 7.11 -25.56 37.90
C PRO A 561 5.81 -25.00 37.29
N TYR A 562 5.78 -24.66 36.00
CA TYR A 562 4.57 -24.17 35.34
C TYR A 562 3.53 -25.25 35.09
N PHE A 563 3.95 -26.54 35.04
CA PHE A 563 3.04 -27.66 34.89
C PHE A 563 2.27 -28.03 36.22
N ALA A 564 2.49 -27.29 37.30
CA ALA A 564 1.66 -27.42 38.50
C ALA A 564 0.19 -27.10 38.23
N SER A 565 -0.12 -26.29 37.18
CA SER A 565 -1.49 -26.11 36.72
C SER A 565 -1.85 -27.21 35.71
N PRO A 566 -2.88 -28.03 35.96
CA PRO A 566 -3.26 -29.10 35.03
C PRO A 566 -3.71 -28.63 33.65
N SER A 567 -4.12 -27.37 33.51
CA SER A 567 -4.52 -26.78 32.23
C SER A 567 -3.33 -26.52 31.32
N ILE A 568 -2.10 -26.37 31.87
CA ILE A 568 -0.91 -26.09 31.08
C ILE A 568 -0.35 -27.38 30.51
N ALA A 569 -0.53 -27.54 29.21
CA ALA A 569 0.03 -28.65 28.43
C ALA A 569 1.39 -28.35 27.82
N LEU A 570 1.74 -27.08 27.66
CA LEU A 570 2.93 -26.67 26.90
C LEU A 570 3.67 -25.52 27.59
N VAL A 571 4.99 -25.65 27.71
CA VAL A 571 5.91 -24.58 28.15
C VAL A 571 6.96 -24.37 27.08
N GLN A 572 7.12 -23.13 26.61
CA GLN A 572 8.02 -22.75 25.51
C GLN A 572 9.05 -21.72 25.99
N GLY A 573 10.33 -21.95 25.72
CA GLY A 573 11.38 -20.94 25.83
C GLY A 573 11.71 -20.28 24.47
N PRO A 574 12.36 -19.11 24.44
CA PRO A 574 12.80 -18.47 23.21
C PRO A 574 13.93 -19.26 22.54
N GLN A 575 13.98 -19.19 21.23
CA GLN A 575 15.20 -19.54 20.49
C GLN A 575 16.22 -18.42 20.64
N ASN A 576 17.46 -18.80 20.81
CA ASN A 576 18.61 -17.91 20.86
C ASN A 576 19.78 -18.55 20.09
N TYR A 577 20.76 -17.74 19.73
CA TYR A 577 21.87 -18.19 18.89
C TYR A 577 23.21 -17.78 19.51
N ARG A 578 24.18 -18.72 19.52
CA ARG A 578 25.47 -18.49 20.18
C ARG A 578 26.52 -17.89 19.26
N ASP A 579 26.33 -17.96 17.95
CA ASP A 579 27.28 -17.56 16.90
C ASP A 579 26.92 -16.21 16.24
N ASN A 580 26.01 -15.46 16.85
CA ASN A 580 25.50 -14.18 16.35
C ASN A 580 26.57 -13.07 16.19
N HIS A 581 27.74 -13.22 16.79
CA HIS A 581 28.86 -12.29 16.72
C HIS A 581 29.96 -12.73 15.73
N ASP A 582 29.85 -13.88 15.11
CA ASP A 582 30.88 -14.43 14.24
C ASP A 582 31.12 -13.56 13.01
N ASN A 583 30.03 -13.01 12.45
CA ASN A 583 30.13 -12.16 11.29
C ASN A 583 28.91 -11.20 11.16
N PRO A 584 29.02 -10.15 10.31
CA PRO A 584 27.97 -9.16 10.14
C PRO A 584 26.64 -9.73 9.65
N PHE A 585 26.64 -10.77 8.81
CA PHE A 585 25.42 -11.40 8.31
C PHE A 585 24.64 -12.07 9.46
N LYS A 586 25.31 -12.87 10.29
CA LYS A 586 24.70 -13.50 11.47
C LYS A 586 24.17 -12.46 12.45
N ALA A 587 24.91 -11.37 12.68
CA ALA A 587 24.43 -10.28 13.51
C ALA A 587 23.12 -9.64 12.97
N MET A 588 22.97 -9.51 11.66
CA MET A 588 21.74 -9.01 11.04
C MET A 588 20.59 -10.01 11.18
N ALA A 589 20.82 -11.28 10.93
CA ALA A 589 19.83 -12.35 11.07
C ALA A 589 19.37 -12.46 12.53
N TYR A 590 20.30 -12.41 13.48
CA TYR A 590 20.00 -12.41 14.90
C TYR A 590 19.06 -11.28 15.34
N GLU A 591 19.35 -10.06 14.93
CA GLU A 591 18.49 -8.94 15.28
C GLU A 591 17.08 -9.11 14.70
N GLU A 592 16.90 -9.69 13.52
CA GLU A 592 15.59 -9.96 12.94
C GLU A 592 14.80 -10.98 13.77
N TYR A 593 15.43 -12.09 14.18
CA TYR A 593 14.78 -13.11 15.02
C TYR A 593 14.33 -12.57 16.38
N ARG A 594 15.10 -11.68 16.99
CA ARG A 594 14.80 -11.13 18.33
C ARG A 594 13.44 -10.45 18.40
N GLY A 595 13.01 -9.80 17.31
CA GLY A 595 11.70 -9.16 17.24
C GLY A 595 10.56 -10.15 17.50
N PHE A 596 10.62 -11.33 16.89
CA PHE A 596 9.61 -12.36 17.07
C PHE A 596 9.53 -12.86 18.52
N PHE A 597 10.66 -13.17 19.13
CA PHE A 597 10.71 -13.74 20.49
C PHE A 597 10.42 -12.72 21.60
N HIS A 598 10.93 -11.51 21.48
CA HIS A 598 10.82 -10.50 22.54
C HIS A 598 9.59 -9.57 22.42
N ILE A 599 8.92 -9.56 21.26
CA ILE A 599 7.72 -8.77 21.02
C ILE A 599 6.53 -9.70 20.78
N GLY A 600 6.53 -10.40 19.66
CA GLY A 600 5.39 -11.18 19.21
C GLY A 600 4.99 -12.31 20.15
N MET A 601 5.97 -13.11 20.62
CA MET A 601 5.70 -14.23 21.54
C MET A 601 5.26 -13.77 22.92
N VAL A 602 5.82 -12.67 23.42
CA VAL A 602 5.45 -12.08 24.72
C VAL A 602 3.99 -11.59 24.67
N GLU A 603 3.57 -10.95 23.59
CA GLU A 603 2.19 -10.47 23.45
C GLU A 603 1.21 -11.64 23.25
N ARG A 604 1.57 -12.66 22.49
CA ARG A 604 0.75 -13.87 22.31
C ARG A 604 0.57 -14.66 23.60
N ASN A 605 1.58 -14.70 24.46
CA ASN A 605 1.47 -15.33 25.77
C ASN A 605 0.37 -14.72 26.64
N GLU A 606 0.16 -13.41 26.52
CA GLU A 606 -0.93 -12.71 27.25
C GLU A 606 -2.34 -13.22 26.87
N HIS A 607 -2.48 -13.81 25.70
CA HIS A 607 -3.73 -14.31 25.14
C HIS A 607 -3.83 -15.84 25.09
N ASN A 608 -2.87 -16.54 25.72
CA ASN A 608 -2.75 -18.00 25.63
C ASN A 608 -2.75 -18.50 24.17
N ALA A 609 -1.95 -17.87 23.32
CA ALA A 609 -1.89 -18.08 21.87
C ALA A 609 -0.46 -18.11 21.34
N ILE A 610 0.47 -18.62 22.13
CA ILE A 610 1.88 -18.71 21.72
C ILE A 610 2.01 -19.59 20.48
N ILE A 611 3.03 -19.30 19.68
CA ILE A 611 3.42 -20.14 18.55
C ILE A 611 4.48 -21.11 19.06
N GLN A 612 4.17 -22.41 19.10
CA GLN A 612 5.14 -23.42 19.49
C GLN A 612 6.29 -23.49 18.48
N HIS A 613 7.49 -23.70 18.97
CA HIS A 613 8.71 -23.92 18.19
C HIS A 613 9.25 -25.33 18.37
N GLY A 614 10.02 -25.80 17.41
CA GLY A 614 10.58 -27.12 17.37
C GLY A 614 11.75 -27.40 18.33
N THR A 615 12.10 -26.41 19.19
CA THR A 615 13.16 -26.55 20.21
C THR A 615 12.81 -25.72 21.46
N MET A 616 13.47 -26.00 22.57
CA MET A 616 13.21 -25.33 23.87
C MET A 616 11.74 -25.44 24.32
N THR A 617 11.09 -26.53 23.95
CA THR A 617 9.68 -26.80 24.25
C THR A 617 9.58 -28.02 25.18
N VAL A 618 8.62 -27.96 26.11
CA VAL A 618 8.23 -29.08 26.97
C VAL A 618 6.71 -29.21 26.87
N VAL A 619 6.21 -30.42 26.63
CA VAL A 619 4.78 -30.73 26.51
C VAL A 619 4.43 -31.91 27.42
N THR A 620 3.24 -31.92 28.03
CA THR A 620 2.78 -33.08 28.79
C THR A 620 2.54 -34.25 27.83
N ARG A 621 2.98 -35.46 28.21
CA ARG A 621 2.80 -36.65 27.36
C ARG A 621 1.33 -36.96 27.11
N ALA A 622 0.50 -36.84 28.15
CA ALA A 622 -0.95 -37.12 28.05
C ALA A 622 -1.61 -36.21 26.98
N SER A 623 -1.38 -34.89 27.04
CA SER A 623 -1.98 -33.97 26.06
C SER A 623 -1.42 -34.15 24.66
N LEU A 624 -0.13 -34.47 24.52
CA LEU A 624 0.48 -34.80 23.23
C LEU A 624 -0.16 -36.06 22.61
N GLU A 625 -0.36 -37.11 23.37
CA GLU A 625 -1.01 -38.34 22.92
C GLU A 625 -2.50 -38.12 22.62
N GLU A 626 -3.21 -37.33 23.43
CA GLU A 626 -4.62 -36.97 23.22
C GLU A 626 -4.85 -36.27 21.88
N VAL A 627 -3.96 -35.33 21.47
CA VAL A 627 -4.08 -34.64 20.19
C VAL A 627 -3.47 -35.41 19.03
N GLY A 628 -2.92 -36.63 19.24
CA GLY A 628 -2.45 -37.51 18.19
C GLY A 628 -1.00 -37.31 17.75
N GLY A 629 -0.12 -36.78 18.60
CA GLY A 629 1.29 -36.61 18.31
C GLY A 629 1.59 -35.45 17.32
N TRP A 630 2.75 -35.49 16.65
CA TRP A 630 3.16 -34.49 15.67
C TRP A 630 2.58 -34.78 14.29
N ALA A 631 2.16 -33.71 13.57
CA ALA A 631 1.53 -33.80 12.27
C ALA A 631 2.57 -34.03 11.14
N GLU A 632 2.64 -35.25 10.61
CA GLU A 632 3.60 -35.60 9.54
C GLU A 632 3.28 -34.96 8.16
N TRP A 633 2.07 -34.40 8.00
CA TRP A 633 1.63 -33.70 6.79
C TRP A 633 2.05 -32.22 6.74
N CYS A 634 2.45 -31.64 7.87
CA CYS A 634 2.82 -30.24 8.01
C CYS A 634 4.35 -30.09 8.15
N ILE A 635 4.94 -29.14 7.43
CA ILE A 635 6.38 -28.89 7.54
C ILE A 635 6.77 -28.01 8.74
N THR A 636 5.77 -27.47 9.46
CA THR A 636 5.88 -26.79 10.75
C THR A 636 5.05 -27.58 11.77
N GLU A 637 5.45 -28.79 12.02
CA GLU A 637 4.76 -29.75 12.91
C GLU A 637 4.62 -29.25 14.34
N ASP A 638 5.56 -28.42 14.77
CA ASP A 638 5.60 -27.79 16.09
C ASP A 638 4.47 -26.76 16.25
N THR A 639 4.41 -25.81 15.35
CA THR A 639 3.37 -24.76 15.38
C THR A 639 1.97 -25.36 15.23
N GLU A 640 1.84 -26.38 14.40
CA GLU A 640 0.58 -27.10 14.18
C GLU A 640 0.14 -27.86 15.44
N LEU A 641 1.09 -28.50 16.13
CA LEU A 641 0.82 -29.16 17.41
C LEU A 641 0.30 -28.15 18.45
N GLY A 642 0.97 -26.99 18.57
CA GLY A 642 0.53 -25.92 19.46
C GLY A 642 -0.89 -25.46 19.19
N LEU A 643 -1.28 -25.32 17.92
CA LEU A 643 -2.65 -24.96 17.53
C LEU A 643 -3.66 -26.03 17.94
N ARG A 644 -3.38 -27.34 17.70
CA ARG A 644 -4.26 -28.46 18.12
C ARG A 644 -4.42 -28.53 19.63
N LEU A 645 -3.37 -28.26 20.40
CA LEU A 645 -3.47 -28.20 21.86
C LEU A 645 -4.48 -27.10 22.29
N PHE A 646 -4.44 -25.93 21.67
CA PHE A 646 -5.44 -24.88 21.94
C PHE A 646 -6.84 -25.25 21.45
N GLU A 647 -6.96 -25.93 20.30
CA GLU A 647 -8.23 -26.45 19.79
C GLU A 647 -8.87 -27.49 20.73
N ALA A 648 -8.04 -28.24 21.46
CA ALA A 648 -8.47 -29.16 22.52
C ALA A 648 -8.75 -28.48 23.85
N GLY A 649 -8.50 -27.17 24.00
CA GLY A 649 -8.77 -26.37 25.18
C GLY A 649 -7.64 -26.32 26.21
N PHE A 650 -6.44 -26.81 25.85
CA PHE A 650 -5.27 -26.71 26.72
C PHE A 650 -4.67 -25.31 26.74
N GLU A 651 -3.88 -25.04 27.77
CA GLU A 651 -3.13 -23.78 27.91
C GLU A 651 -1.65 -24.00 27.67
N ALA A 652 -0.99 -22.90 27.27
CA ALA A 652 0.46 -22.84 27.14
C ALA A 652 1.04 -21.62 27.86
N THR A 653 2.32 -21.68 28.16
CA THR A 653 3.05 -20.52 28.70
C THR A 653 4.40 -20.32 28.01
N TYR A 654 4.79 -19.05 27.90
CA TYR A 654 6.06 -18.65 27.32
C TYR A 654 6.98 -18.04 28.38
N ILE A 655 8.17 -18.59 28.52
CA ILE A 655 9.21 -18.08 29.40
C ILE A 655 10.13 -17.20 28.54
N SER A 656 10.09 -15.89 28.74
CA SER A 656 10.84 -14.94 27.90
C SER A 656 12.36 -14.96 28.13
N GLN A 657 12.84 -15.65 29.17
CA GLN A 657 14.27 -15.81 29.44
C GLN A 657 14.87 -16.87 28.53
N SER A 658 15.98 -16.54 27.84
CA SER A 658 16.75 -17.53 27.10
C SER A 658 17.36 -18.55 28.06
N MET A 659 17.25 -19.84 27.70
CA MET A 659 17.74 -20.95 28.50
C MET A 659 18.54 -21.96 27.66
N GLY A 660 18.99 -21.51 26.50
CA GLY A 660 19.83 -22.27 25.58
C GLY A 660 20.04 -21.50 24.28
N ALA A 661 20.98 -21.94 23.44
CA ALA A 661 21.29 -21.29 22.18
C ALA A 661 21.75 -22.32 21.13
N GLY A 662 21.26 -22.17 19.92
CA GLY A 662 21.59 -22.95 18.72
C GLY A 662 22.56 -22.23 17.79
N LEU A 663 22.58 -22.62 16.54
CA LEU A 663 23.37 -22.02 15.47
C LEU A 663 22.45 -21.32 14.45
N GLU A 664 22.88 -20.16 13.97
CA GLU A 664 22.22 -19.46 12.90
C GLU A 664 22.50 -20.05 11.51
N PRO A 665 21.66 -19.77 10.51
CA PRO A 665 22.02 -20.05 9.13
C PRO A 665 23.29 -19.29 8.72
N ASP A 666 24.24 -19.99 8.08
CA ASP A 666 25.52 -19.39 7.68
C ASP A 666 25.41 -18.49 6.44
N THR A 667 24.40 -18.71 5.60
CA THR A 667 24.23 -18.02 4.32
C THR A 667 22.83 -17.44 4.16
N LEU A 668 22.71 -16.41 3.31
CA LEU A 668 21.40 -15.86 2.95
C LEU A 668 20.48 -16.92 2.33
N GLU A 669 20.98 -17.83 1.51
CA GLU A 669 20.18 -18.92 0.91
C GLU A 669 19.56 -19.81 1.99
N ALA A 670 20.34 -20.19 2.99
CA ALA A 670 19.87 -20.98 4.13
C ALA A 670 18.83 -20.21 4.95
N PHE A 671 19.02 -18.91 5.15
CA PHE A 671 18.09 -18.01 5.84
C PHE A 671 16.78 -17.86 5.08
N MET A 672 16.83 -17.63 3.76
CA MET A 672 15.67 -17.58 2.88
C MET A 672 14.91 -18.92 2.86
N SER A 673 15.64 -20.06 2.77
CA SER A 673 15.04 -21.38 2.77
C SER A 673 14.31 -21.69 4.10
N GLN A 674 14.88 -21.30 5.21
CA GLN A 674 14.26 -21.46 6.54
C GLN A 674 12.95 -20.64 6.62
N ARG A 675 12.97 -19.37 6.20
CA ARG A 675 11.80 -18.51 6.22
C ARG A 675 10.72 -19.00 5.24
N TYR A 676 11.12 -19.47 4.07
CA TYR A 676 10.19 -20.07 3.10
C TYR A 676 9.42 -21.24 3.73
N ARG A 677 10.08 -22.14 4.46
CA ARG A 677 9.43 -23.28 5.12
C ARG A 677 8.40 -22.82 6.18
N TRP A 678 8.76 -21.84 6.99
CA TRP A 678 7.85 -21.32 8.03
C TRP A 678 6.57 -20.75 7.44
N VAL A 679 6.70 -19.95 6.40
CA VAL A 679 5.54 -19.34 5.71
C VAL A 679 4.71 -20.38 4.97
N TYR A 680 5.37 -21.31 4.26
CA TYR A 680 4.68 -22.38 3.56
C TYR A 680 3.89 -23.28 4.55
N GLY A 681 4.49 -23.68 5.65
CA GLY A 681 3.84 -24.46 6.70
C GLY A 681 2.66 -23.73 7.34
N ALA A 682 2.79 -22.44 7.59
CA ALA A 682 1.70 -21.61 8.09
C ALA A 682 0.50 -21.56 7.11
N MET A 683 0.77 -21.51 5.81
CA MET A 683 -0.31 -21.59 4.80
C MET A 683 -0.95 -22.98 4.72
N GLN A 684 -0.18 -24.05 4.96
CA GLN A 684 -0.75 -25.39 5.13
C GLN A 684 -1.70 -25.45 6.32
N MET A 685 -1.28 -24.89 7.46
CA MET A 685 -2.11 -24.79 8.67
C MET A 685 -3.37 -23.96 8.43
N LEU A 686 -3.22 -22.77 7.81
CA LEU A 686 -4.36 -21.91 7.49
C LEU A 686 -5.43 -22.66 6.68
N LYS A 687 -5.02 -23.39 5.65
CA LYS A 687 -5.95 -24.20 4.83
C LYS A 687 -6.63 -25.32 5.63
N ARG A 688 -5.90 -26.00 6.47
CA ARG A 688 -6.41 -27.16 7.24
C ARG A 688 -7.34 -26.75 8.37
N HIS A 689 -6.97 -25.68 9.09
CA HIS A 689 -7.68 -25.20 10.27
C HIS A 689 -8.62 -24.00 10.01
N ALA A 690 -8.83 -23.63 8.74
CA ALA A 690 -9.65 -22.46 8.36
C ALA A 690 -11.05 -22.51 9.00
N VAL A 691 -11.72 -23.67 8.99
CA VAL A 691 -13.06 -23.85 9.57
C VAL A 691 -13.06 -23.60 11.07
N SER A 692 -12.06 -24.13 11.78
CA SER A 692 -11.88 -23.93 13.21
C SER A 692 -11.65 -22.46 13.57
N ILE A 693 -10.78 -21.80 12.82
CA ILE A 693 -10.36 -20.41 13.06
C ILE A 693 -11.49 -19.43 12.70
N PHE A 694 -12.06 -19.54 11.50
CA PHE A 694 -13.04 -18.56 11.00
C PHE A 694 -14.47 -18.83 11.48
N LEU A 695 -14.90 -20.09 11.51
CA LEU A 695 -16.28 -20.44 11.86
C LEU A 695 -16.46 -20.83 13.34
N GLY A 696 -15.38 -20.88 14.12
CA GLY A 696 -15.45 -21.12 15.55
C GLY A 696 -15.90 -22.51 15.96
N ARG A 697 -15.57 -23.53 15.18
CA ARG A 697 -15.91 -24.93 15.48
C ARG A 697 -14.82 -25.63 16.27
N SER A 698 -14.25 -24.96 17.30
CA SER A 698 -13.24 -25.49 18.22
C SER A 698 -13.28 -24.77 19.54
N ALA A 699 -12.49 -25.21 20.53
CA ALA A 699 -12.35 -24.54 21.82
C ALA A 699 -11.55 -23.21 21.75
N LEU A 700 -11.06 -22.79 20.60
CA LEU A 700 -10.31 -21.55 20.47
C LEU A 700 -11.14 -20.34 20.87
N SER A 701 -10.62 -19.56 21.79
CA SER A 701 -11.18 -18.24 22.13
C SER A 701 -11.09 -17.27 20.95
N TRP A 702 -11.89 -16.19 20.99
CA TRP A 702 -11.80 -15.15 19.98
C TRP A 702 -10.41 -14.51 19.92
N GLU A 703 -9.78 -14.28 21.09
CA GLU A 703 -8.44 -13.73 21.21
C GLU A 703 -7.39 -14.65 20.57
N GLN A 704 -7.49 -15.96 20.80
CA GLN A 704 -6.58 -16.94 20.17
C GLN A 704 -6.70 -16.93 18.65
N ARG A 705 -7.94 -16.94 18.12
CA ARG A 705 -8.17 -16.84 16.67
C ARG A 705 -7.58 -15.57 16.09
N TYR A 706 -7.82 -14.43 16.75
CA TYR A 706 -7.24 -13.15 16.36
C TYR A 706 -5.71 -13.21 16.35
N GLN A 707 -5.07 -13.78 17.37
CA GLN A 707 -3.62 -13.86 17.45
C GLN A 707 -2.99 -14.75 16.37
N PHE A 708 -3.64 -15.85 15.99
CA PHE A 708 -3.19 -16.67 14.87
C PHE A 708 -3.34 -15.93 13.53
N LEU A 709 -4.50 -15.32 13.28
CA LEU A 709 -4.74 -14.54 12.07
C LEU A 709 -3.78 -13.36 11.96
N SER A 710 -3.65 -12.56 13.01
CA SER A 710 -2.74 -11.41 13.02
C SER A 710 -1.28 -11.81 12.85
N GLY A 711 -0.89 -13.02 13.31
CA GLY A 711 0.45 -13.57 13.12
C GLY A 711 0.78 -13.89 11.65
N TRP A 712 -0.22 -14.19 10.83
CA TRP A 712 -0.05 -14.49 9.40
C TRP A 712 -0.20 -13.25 8.50
N LEU A 713 -0.85 -12.18 8.98
CA LEU A 713 -1.08 -10.96 8.21
C LEU A 713 0.22 -10.29 7.69
N PRO A 714 1.35 -10.23 8.42
CA PRO A 714 2.60 -9.71 7.88
C PRO A 714 3.09 -10.47 6.65
N TRP A 715 2.93 -11.80 6.62
CA TRP A 715 3.29 -12.63 5.48
C TRP A 715 2.34 -12.46 4.30
N ILE A 716 1.05 -12.28 4.58
CA ILE A 716 0.05 -11.92 3.57
C ILE A 716 0.36 -10.54 2.99
N SER A 717 0.78 -9.58 3.82
CA SER A 717 1.24 -8.26 3.37
C SER A 717 2.43 -8.34 2.40
N ASP A 718 3.42 -9.19 2.69
CA ASP A 718 4.55 -9.41 1.79
C ASP A 718 4.12 -10.06 0.46
N GLY A 719 3.16 -10.99 0.52
CA GLY A 719 2.55 -11.57 -0.68
C GLY A 719 1.78 -10.55 -1.53
N LEU A 720 1.04 -9.65 -0.89
CA LEU A 720 0.36 -8.53 -1.56
C LEU A 720 1.38 -7.54 -2.13
N GLY A 721 2.46 -7.23 -1.39
CA GLY A 721 3.55 -6.37 -1.86
C GLY A 721 4.16 -6.88 -3.16
N MET A 722 4.32 -8.20 -3.31
CA MET A 722 4.77 -8.82 -4.57
C MET A 722 3.77 -8.58 -5.71
N VAL A 723 2.46 -8.73 -5.47
CA VAL A 723 1.43 -8.44 -6.47
C VAL A 723 1.45 -6.96 -6.85
N VAL A 724 1.50 -6.05 -5.86
CA VAL A 724 1.58 -4.60 -6.11
C VAL A 724 2.80 -4.26 -6.96
N THR A 725 3.98 -4.85 -6.68
CA THR A 725 5.18 -4.63 -7.49
C THR A 725 4.99 -5.06 -8.93
N LEU A 726 4.46 -6.27 -9.16
CA LEU A 726 4.23 -6.79 -10.51
C LEU A 726 3.17 -5.96 -11.27
N THR A 727 2.08 -5.61 -10.59
CA THR A 727 1.03 -4.76 -11.15
C THR A 727 1.57 -3.37 -11.49
N ALA A 728 2.40 -2.78 -10.62
CA ALA A 728 3.00 -1.47 -10.87
C ALA A 728 3.94 -1.48 -12.10
N LEU A 729 4.73 -2.52 -12.28
CA LEU A 729 5.56 -2.69 -13.47
C LEU A 729 4.71 -2.83 -14.74
N VAL A 730 3.68 -3.69 -14.71
CA VAL A 730 2.76 -3.87 -15.84
C VAL A 730 2.04 -2.55 -16.14
N TRP A 731 1.55 -1.85 -15.13
CA TRP A 731 0.87 -0.58 -15.30
C TRP A 731 1.78 0.48 -15.91
N THR A 732 3.04 0.58 -15.45
CA THR A 732 4.01 1.51 -16.04
C THR A 732 4.29 1.17 -17.52
N CYS A 733 4.39 -0.12 -17.87
CA CYS A 733 4.52 -0.54 -19.27
C CYS A 733 3.28 -0.18 -20.10
N LEU A 734 2.08 -0.34 -19.52
CA LEU A 734 0.83 0.00 -20.20
C LEU A 734 0.67 1.51 -20.39
N MET A 735 1.08 2.35 -19.43
CA MET A 735 1.10 3.79 -19.57
C MET A 735 2.01 4.24 -20.73
N TRP A 736 3.11 3.52 -20.94
CA TRP A 736 4.02 3.79 -22.03
C TRP A 736 3.48 3.28 -23.38
N ALA A 737 2.87 2.09 -23.39
CA ALA A 737 2.35 1.48 -24.63
C ALA A 737 1.00 2.09 -25.09
N LEU A 738 0.20 2.59 -24.17
CA LEU A 738 -1.16 3.09 -24.38
C LEU A 738 -1.39 4.42 -23.66
N PRO A 739 -0.57 5.47 -23.97
CA PRO A 739 -0.53 6.72 -23.19
C PRO A 739 -1.85 7.50 -23.20
N ILE A 740 -2.71 7.29 -24.21
CA ILE A 740 -4.02 7.94 -24.31
C ILE A 740 -5.07 7.25 -23.43
N TYR A 741 -4.95 5.93 -23.21
CA TYR A 741 -5.97 5.13 -22.51
C TYR A 741 -5.63 4.85 -21.04
N ILE A 742 -4.35 4.90 -20.68
CA ILE A 742 -3.87 4.52 -19.35
C ILE A 742 -3.00 5.63 -18.78
N ASP A 743 -3.51 6.27 -17.75
CA ASP A 743 -2.81 7.33 -17.04
C ASP A 743 -2.23 6.85 -15.70
N VAL A 744 -1.54 7.75 -15.00
CA VAL A 744 -0.96 7.48 -13.68
C VAL A 744 -2.08 7.13 -12.70
N PRO A 745 -1.93 6.04 -11.93
CA PRO A 745 -2.96 5.66 -10.96
C PRO A 745 -3.19 6.75 -9.92
N MET A 746 -4.42 6.81 -9.40
CA MET A 746 -4.77 7.76 -8.36
C MET A 746 -3.75 7.75 -7.21
N PRO A 747 -3.32 8.92 -6.70
CA PRO A 747 -2.37 9.04 -5.59
C PRO A 747 -2.77 8.24 -4.35
N ALA A 748 -4.07 8.08 -4.10
CA ALA A 748 -4.61 7.32 -2.98
C ALA A 748 -4.21 5.83 -2.98
N LEU A 749 -4.10 5.20 -4.16
CA LEU A 749 -3.67 3.79 -4.29
C LEU A 749 -2.17 3.65 -3.98
N SER A 750 -1.35 4.57 -4.48
CA SER A 750 0.07 4.64 -4.16
C SER A 750 0.30 4.88 -2.66
N ALA A 751 -0.52 5.74 -2.04
CA ALA A 751 -0.47 6.02 -0.61
C ALA A 751 -0.76 4.78 0.24
N ALA A 752 -1.71 3.92 -0.14
CA ALA A 752 -2.03 2.70 0.60
C ALA A 752 -0.83 1.72 0.64
N ALA A 753 -0.15 1.52 -0.50
CA ALA A 753 1.05 0.67 -0.58
C ALA A 753 2.21 1.24 0.26
N MET A 754 2.42 2.56 0.20
CA MET A 754 3.44 3.24 1.01
C MET A 754 3.11 3.18 2.50
N ALA A 755 1.84 3.30 2.89
CA ALA A 755 1.41 3.21 4.29
C ALA A 755 1.69 1.81 4.89
N LEU A 756 1.46 0.73 4.13
CA LEU A 756 1.81 -0.63 4.55
C LEU A 756 3.32 -0.76 4.81
N PHE A 757 4.14 -0.31 3.88
CA PHE A 757 5.60 -0.33 4.03
C PHE A 757 6.07 0.52 5.21
N ALA A 758 5.55 1.75 5.32
CA ALA A 758 5.87 2.64 6.43
C ALA A 758 5.49 2.05 7.79
N THR A 759 4.33 1.37 7.88
CA THR A 759 3.88 0.70 9.11
C THR A 759 4.85 -0.41 9.52
N LYS A 760 5.31 -1.23 8.57
CA LYS A 760 6.30 -2.30 8.81
C LYS A 760 7.62 -1.74 9.37
N CYS A 761 8.15 -0.69 8.76
CA CYS A 761 9.38 -0.03 9.20
C CYS A 761 9.20 0.66 10.56
N LEU A 762 8.12 1.43 10.73
CA LEU A 762 7.82 2.15 11.95
C LEU A 762 7.68 1.21 13.15
N LYS A 763 6.99 0.07 12.98
CA LYS A 763 6.85 -0.95 14.03
C LYS A 763 8.21 -1.39 14.55
N THR A 764 9.14 -1.73 13.66
CA THR A 764 10.48 -2.15 14.07
C THR A 764 11.23 -1.02 14.79
N LEU A 765 11.26 0.18 14.22
CA LEU A 765 11.96 1.32 14.82
C LEU A 765 11.42 1.71 16.19
N VAL A 766 10.10 1.62 16.40
CA VAL A 766 9.44 2.01 17.65
C VAL A 766 9.53 0.91 18.73
N LEU A 767 9.44 -0.37 18.35
CA LEU A 767 9.38 -1.46 19.32
C LEU A 767 10.76 -1.98 19.75
N TYR A 768 11.76 -1.95 18.88
CA TYR A 768 13.07 -2.53 19.17
C TYR A 768 13.79 -1.90 20.36
N PRO A 769 13.91 -0.55 20.46
CA PRO A 769 14.62 0.05 21.57
C PRO A 769 14.05 -0.36 22.95
N PRO A 770 12.73 -0.28 23.21
CA PRO A 770 12.20 -0.59 24.53
C PRO A 770 11.98 -2.09 24.80
N LYS A 771 11.76 -2.93 23.77
CA LYS A 771 11.34 -4.34 23.94
C LYS A 771 12.48 -5.32 23.69
N VAL A 772 13.22 -5.13 22.62
CA VAL A 772 14.36 -5.96 22.28
C VAL A 772 15.64 -5.49 22.99
N ARG A 773 15.62 -4.25 23.49
CA ARG A 773 16.79 -3.58 24.07
C ARG A 773 17.97 -3.48 23.11
N SER A 774 17.66 -3.38 21.82
CA SER A 774 18.60 -3.13 20.76
C SER A 774 18.60 -1.65 20.41
N GLY A 775 19.75 -1.05 20.16
CA GLY A 775 19.87 0.35 19.75
C GLY A 775 19.36 0.55 18.30
N PHE A 776 19.41 1.81 17.84
CA PHE A 776 18.98 2.15 16.47
C PHE A 776 19.69 1.31 15.39
N LYS A 777 20.98 1.03 15.56
CA LYS A 777 21.75 0.16 14.65
C LYS A 777 21.13 -1.23 14.55
N GLY A 778 20.78 -1.87 15.67
CA GLY A 778 20.13 -3.19 15.66
C GLY A 778 18.75 -3.16 15.05
N ALA A 779 17.95 -2.11 15.33
CA ALA A 779 16.65 -1.93 14.66
C ALA A 779 16.80 -1.80 13.15
N MET A 780 17.79 -1.06 12.65
CA MET A 780 18.10 -0.97 11.22
C MET A 780 18.56 -2.30 10.63
N MET A 781 19.44 -3.03 11.33
CA MET A 781 19.88 -4.37 10.91
C MET A 781 18.69 -5.33 10.80
N ALA A 782 17.80 -5.34 11.79
CA ALA A 782 16.58 -6.13 11.77
C ALA A 782 15.64 -5.74 10.61
N SER A 783 15.49 -4.42 10.35
CA SER A 783 14.65 -3.94 9.25
C SER A 783 15.21 -4.38 7.89
N VAL A 784 16.52 -4.24 7.67
CA VAL A 784 17.16 -4.64 6.40
C VAL A 784 17.08 -6.16 6.22
N ALA A 785 17.39 -6.94 7.26
CA ALA A 785 17.28 -8.40 7.21
C ALA A 785 15.83 -8.85 6.94
N GLY A 786 14.85 -8.26 7.62
CA GLY A 786 13.43 -8.54 7.39
C GLY A 786 12.95 -8.16 6.00
N LEU A 787 13.37 -7.00 5.47
CA LEU A 787 13.05 -6.57 4.10
C LEU A 787 13.68 -7.49 3.06
N SER A 788 14.89 -8.01 3.30
CA SER A 788 15.55 -8.93 2.37
C SER A 788 14.81 -10.26 2.17
N LEU A 789 13.90 -10.60 3.07
CA LEU A 789 13.09 -11.80 3.00
C LEU A 789 11.72 -11.58 2.33
N THR A 790 11.32 -10.34 2.06
CA THR A 790 9.96 -9.98 1.60
C THR A 790 9.54 -10.77 0.35
N HIS A 791 10.40 -10.86 -0.66
CA HIS A 791 10.09 -11.61 -1.88
C HIS A 791 9.96 -13.12 -1.62
N THR A 792 10.89 -13.69 -0.85
CA THR A 792 10.86 -15.11 -0.46
C THR A 792 9.59 -15.45 0.33
N VAL A 793 9.20 -14.59 1.27
CA VAL A 793 7.96 -14.71 2.06
C VAL A 793 6.74 -14.63 1.17
N GLY A 794 6.66 -13.64 0.27
CA GLY A 794 5.57 -13.51 -0.68
C GLY A 794 5.41 -14.74 -1.57
N LYS A 795 6.52 -15.23 -2.12
CA LYS A 795 6.56 -16.46 -2.93
C LYS A 795 6.12 -17.70 -2.15
N ALA A 796 6.56 -17.83 -0.90
CA ALA A 796 6.18 -18.93 -0.03
C ALA A 796 4.70 -18.89 0.33
N MET A 797 4.15 -17.70 0.60
CA MET A 797 2.74 -17.49 0.88
C MET A 797 1.86 -17.94 -0.29
N TRP A 798 2.13 -17.42 -1.50
CA TRP A 798 1.37 -17.81 -2.69
C TRP A 798 1.52 -19.30 -3.01
N THR A 799 2.75 -19.81 -2.94
CA THR A 799 2.99 -21.25 -3.17
C THR A 799 2.25 -22.11 -2.15
N GLY A 800 2.29 -21.72 -0.87
CA GLY A 800 1.62 -22.45 0.20
C GLY A 800 0.10 -22.45 0.10
N LEU A 801 -0.50 -21.35 -0.41
CA LEU A 801 -1.94 -21.28 -0.66
C LEU A 801 -2.38 -22.19 -1.81
N PHE A 802 -1.63 -22.24 -2.91
CA PHE A 802 -2.04 -22.91 -4.13
C PHE A 802 -1.47 -24.31 -4.32
N THR A 803 -0.49 -24.72 -3.52
CA THR A 803 0.11 -26.06 -3.63
C THR A 803 0.03 -26.86 -2.33
N SER A 804 0.28 -28.18 -2.43
CA SER A 804 0.41 -29.09 -1.30
C SER A 804 1.57 -30.06 -1.56
N GLY A 805 2.18 -30.60 -0.48
CA GLY A 805 3.12 -31.69 -0.59
C GLY A 805 4.54 -31.33 -1.03
N LYS A 806 5.01 -30.07 -0.85
CA LYS A 806 6.44 -29.77 -1.07
C LYS A 806 7.31 -30.47 -0.03
N PRO A 807 8.47 -31.03 -0.46
CA PRO A 807 9.37 -31.72 0.45
C PRO A 807 10.04 -30.75 1.43
N PHE A 808 10.35 -31.25 2.61
CA PHE A 808 11.16 -30.56 3.61
C PHE A 808 12.60 -30.48 3.10
N LEU A 809 13.11 -29.26 2.88
CA LEU A 809 14.50 -29.00 2.54
C LEU A 809 15.24 -28.58 3.82
N ARG A 810 16.22 -29.38 4.22
CA ARG A 810 17.09 -29.09 5.38
C ARG A 810 17.85 -27.78 5.13
N THR A 811 18.01 -26.97 6.18
CA THR A 811 18.91 -25.79 6.18
C THR A 811 20.33 -26.27 6.53
N PRO A 812 21.32 -26.17 5.62
CA PRO A 812 22.70 -26.45 5.96
C PRO A 812 23.20 -25.50 7.05
N LYS A 813 23.90 -26.04 8.05
CA LYS A 813 24.50 -25.25 9.15
C LYS A 813 26.03 -25.16 9.07
N CYS A 814 26.61 -25.71 8.01
CA CYS A 814 28.02 -25.55 7.64
C CYS A 814 28.00 -25.46 6.11
N ALA A 815 28.20 -24.29 5.57
CA ALA A 815 28.24 -24.08 4.12
C ALA A 815 29.66 -23.70 3.68
N ASP A 816 30.07 -24.24 2.53
CA ASP A 816 31.31 -23.81 1.88
C ASP A 816 31.21 -22.33 1.45
N PRO A 817 32.32 -21.57 1.45
CA PRO A 817 32.33 -20.17 1.03
C PRO A 817 31.78 -20.03 -0.40
N ALA A 818 30.63 -19.35 -0.55
CA ALA A 818 30.05 -19.14 -1.84
C ALA A 818 30.76 -18.01 -2.60
N LEU A 819 31.06 -18.23 -3.88
CA LEU A 819 31.53 -17.17 -4.78
C LEU A 819 30.43 -16.13 -5.00
N PHE A 820 30.77 -14.83 -5.14
CA PHE A 820 29.84 -13.73 -5.38
C PHE A 820 28.86 -14.00 -6.55
N SER A 821 29.34 -14.67 -7.62
CA SER A 821 28.49 -15.10 -8.74
C SER A 821 27.43 -16.14 -8.37
N GLN A 822 27.71 -16.98 -7.38
CA GLN A 822 26.71 -17.95 -6.86
C GLN A 822 25.64 -17.23 -6.05
N VAL A 823 26.04 -16.24 -5.27
CA VAL A 823 25.09 -15.42 -4.48
C VAL A 823 24.15 -14.65 -5.40
N LEU A 824 24.64 -14.00 -6.47
CA LEU A 824 23.79 -13.34 -7.45
C LEU A 824 22.82 -14.31 -8.15
N ARG A 825 23.22 -15.57 -8.33
CA ARG A 825 22.33 -16.60 -8.88
C ARG A 825 21.18 -16.95 -7.94
N VAL A 826 21.41 -16.92 -6.63
CA VAL A 826 20.35 -17.16 -5.63
C VAL A 826 19.30 -16.05 -5.65
N VAL A 827 19.73 -14.78 -5.79
CA VAL A 827 18.87 -13.59 -5.74
C VAL A 827 18.57 -12.97 -7.12
N TRP A 828 18.60 -13.79 -8.18
CA TRP A 828 18.41 -13.27 -9.55
C TRP A 828 17.04 -12.64 -9.78
N GLN A 829 15.98 -13.18 -9.15
CA GLN A 829 14.61 -12.66 -9.28
C GLN A 829 14.52 -11.27 -8.67
N GLU A 830 15.06 -11.11 -7.47
CA GLU A 830 15.10 -9.84 -6.75
C GLU A 830 15.94 -8.80 -7.50
N THR A 831 17.07 -9.22 -8.05
CA THR A 831 17.92 -8.37 -8.88
C THR A 831 17.19 -7.89 -10.13
N THR A 832 16.49 -8.79 -10.81
CA THR A 832 15.71 -8.47 -12.01
C THR A 832 14.59 -7.47 -11.68
N LEU A 833 13.84 -7.71 -10.61
CA LEU A 833 12.76 -6.80 -10.19
C LEU A 833 13.30 -5.42 -9.79
N LEU A 834 14.44 -5.36 -9.11
CA LEU A 834 15.08 -4.10 -8.77
C LEU A 834 15.47 -3.30 -10.02
N VAL A 835 16.07 -3.96 -11.02
CA VAL A 835 16.46 -3.33 -12.28
C VAL A 835 15.23 -2.84 -13.05
N LEU A 836 14.17 -3.65 -13.11
CA LEU A 836 12.92 -3.26 -13.79
C LEU A 836 12.23 -2.08 -13.10
N LEU A 837 12.18 -2.05 -11.77
CA LEU A 837 11.62 -0.92 -11.01
C LEU A 837 12.43 0.36 -11.24
N PHE A 838 13.76 0.26 -11.24
CA PHE A 838 14.61 1.40 -11.53
C PHE A 838 14.45 1.89 -12.97
N ALA A 839 14.35 0.98 -13.94
CA ALA A 839 14.09 1.31 -15.34
C ALA A 839 12.72 1.99 -15.50
N ALA A 840 11.70 1.51 -14.80
CA ALA A 840 10.37 2.13 -14.79
C ALA A 840 10.42 3.56 -14.22
N MET A 841 11.13 3.80 -13.12
CA MET A 841 11.31 5.15 -12.55
C MET A 841 12.03 6.08 -13.53
N VAL A 842 13.11 5.61 -14.14
CA VAL A 842 13.90 6.38 -15.13
C VAL A 842 13.04 6.70 -16.35
N SER A 843 12.31 5.72 -16.87
CA SER A 843 11.40 5.91 -18.02
C SER A 843 10.34 6.97 -17.71
N MET A 844 9.68 6.90 -16.53
CA MET A 844 8.69 7.88 -16.12
C MET A 844 9.29 9.31 -15.99
N ALA A 845 10.50 9.41 -15.44
CA ALA A 845 11.19 10.68 -15.31
C ALA A 845 11.50 11.35 -16.66
N PHE A 846 11.86 10.55 -17.69
CA PHE A 846 12.13 11.07 -19.04
C PHE A 846 10.83 11.36 -19.82
N ASP A 847 9.79 10.55 -19.67
CA ASP A 847 8.54 10.68 -20.42
C ASP A 847 7.62 11.77 -19.88
N ARG A 848 7.45 11.82 -18.55
CA ARG A 848 6.45 12.67 -17.87
C ARG A 848 7.05 13.78 -17.02
N GLY A 849 8.37 13.75 -16.73
CA GLY A 849 9.03 14.71 -15.83
C GLY A 849 8.62 14.57 -14.37
N PHE A 850 8.92 15.59 -13.56
CA PHE A 850 8.66 15.64 -12.12
C PHE A 850 7.61 16.70 -11.74
N GLU A 851 7.07 17.43 -12.69
CA GLU A 851 6.19 18.57 -12.43
C GLU A 851 4.81 18.14 -11.95
N ASP A 852 4.34 16.96 -12.40
CA ASP A 852 3.08 16.39 -12.00
C ASP A 852 3.19 15.68 -10.64
N PRO A 853 2.41 16.10 -9.62
CA PRO A 853 2.41 15.46 -8.31
C PRO A 853 2.02 13.97 -8.33
N ALA A 854 1.13 13.54 -9.22
CA ALA A 854 0.71 12.15 -9.36
C ALA A 854 1.85 11.28 -9.91
N VAL A 855 2.57 11.78 -10.93
CA VAL A 855 3.76 11.12 -11.48
C VAL A 855 4.86 11.02 -10.43
N SER A 856 5.13 12.13 -9.72
CA SER A 856 6.11 12.16 -8.63
C SER A 856 5.77 11.16 -7.53
N MET A 857 4.49 11.04 -7.15
CA MET A 857 4.04 10.08 -6.14
C MET A 857 4.14 8.64 -6.63
N TRP A 858 3.86 8.38 -7.90
CA TRP A 858 4.05 7.07 -8.53
C TRP A 858 5.53 6.66 -8.52
N MET A 859 6.43 7.57 -8.89
CA MET A 859 7.87 7.30 -8.83
C MET A 859 8.36 7.03 -7.40
N VAL A 860 7.87 7.79 -6.41
CA VAL A 860 8.17 7.52 -5.00
C VAL A 860 7.67 6.14 -4.59
N MET A 861 6.48 5.74 -5.02
CA MET A 861 5.93 4.41 -4.76
C MET A 861 6.79 3.30 -5.39
N LEU A 862 7.21 3.45 -6.64
CA LEU A 862 8.14 2.52 -7.30
C LEU A 862 9.48 2.45 -6.54
N GLY A 863 9.99 3.58 -6.07
CA GLY A 863 11.18 3.68 -5.22
C GLY A 863 11.02 2.92 -3.91
N VAL A 864 9.90 3.11 -3.22
CA VAL A 864 9.56 2.36 -1.99
C VAL A 864 9.46 0.86 -2.27
N GLN A 865 8.83 0.45 -3.39
CA GLN A 865 8.73 -0.95 -3.80
C GLN A 865 10.10 -1.57 -4.17
N SER A 866 11.08 -0.77 -4.53
CA SER A 866 12.44 -1.24 -4.82
C SER A 866 13.25 -1.59 -3.57
N LEU A 867 12.92 -1.01 -2.40
CA LEU A 867 13.69 -1.15 -1.17
C LEU A 867 13.84 -2.59 -0.67
N PRO A 868 12.83 -3.47 -0.69
CA PRO A 868 13.00 -4.88 -0.32
C PRO A 868 14.03 -5.60 -1.20
N TYR A 869 14.00 -5.36 -2.50
CA TYR A 869 14.93 -5.97 -3.46
C TYR A 869 16.36 -5.44 -3.29
N ALA A 870 16.51 -4.16 -3.04
CA ALA A 870 17.80 -3.54 -2.70
C ALA A 870 18.34 -4.11 -1.38
N ALA A 871 17.49 -4.29 -0.37
CA ALA A 871 17.84 -4.91 0.90
C ALA A 871 18.32 -6.38 0.71
N THR A 872 17.68 -7.11 -0.21
CA THR A 872 18.11 -8.48 -0.53
C THR A 872 19.51 -8.49 -1.15
N LEU A 873 19.79 -7.62 -2.12
CA LEU A 873 21.12 -7.49 -2.73
C LEU A 873 22.17 -7.07 -1.70
N PHE A 874 21.86 -6.13 -0.84
CA PHE A 874 22.74 -5.69 0.23
C PHE A 874 23.05 -6.85 1.18
N THR A 875 22.02 -7.55 1.67
CA THR A 875 22.20 -8.68 2.59
C THR A 875 22.96 -9.84 1.92
N ALA A 876 22.70 -10.08 0.62
CA ALA A 876 23.44 -11.05 -0.18
C ALA A 876 24.94 -10.72 -0.26
N THR A 877 25.25 -9.45 -0.48
CA THR A 877 26.63 -8.96 -0.50
C THR A 877 27.31 -9.11 0.86
N VAL A 878 26.60 -8.74 1.94
CA VAL A 878 27.11 -8.91 3.31
C VAL A 878 27.36 -10.39 3.61
N SER A 879 26.44 -11.28 3.24
CA SER A 879 26.58 -12.73 3.41
C SER A 879 27.80 -13.28 2.66
N ALA A 880 28.00 -12.88 1.39
CA ALA A 880 29.15 -13.31 0.59
C ALA A 880 30.49 -12.84 1.18
N LEU A 881 30.57 -11.57 1.60
CA LEU A 881 31.78 -11.00 2.19
C LEU A 881 32.10 -11.60 3.58
N SER A 882 31.07 -11.95 4.34
CA SER A 882 31.21 -12.57 5.66
C SER A 882 31.81 -13.96 5.58
N ASN A 883 31.47 -14.72 4.56
CA ASN A 883 31.92 -16.09 4.37
C ASN A 883 33.34 -16.21 3.71
N GLN A 884 33.90 -15.10 3.22
CA GLN A 884 35.26 -15.07 2.65
C GLN A 884 36.38 -14.93 3.69
N LYS A 885 36.07 -14.58 4.92
CA LYS A 885 37.07 -14.52 6.00
C LYS A 885 37.23 -15.91 6.61
N PRO A 886 38.46 -16.48 6.65
CA PRO A 886 38.70 -17.71 7.40
C PRO A 886 38.28 -17.45 8.86
N VAL A 887 37.40 -18.30 9.39
CA VAL A 887 37.09 -18.34 10.82
C VAL A 887 38.40 -18.51 11.55
N ALA A 888 38.83 -17.50 12.30
CA ALA A 888 40.02 -17.63 13.16
C ALA A 888 39.72 -18.82 14.08
N ALA A 889 40.56 -19.87 13.98
CA ALA A 889 40.40 -21.05 14.81
C ALA A 889 40.30 -20.59 16.28
N PRO A 890 39.34 -21.12 17.07
CA PRO A 890 39.20 -20.72 18.45
C PRO A 890 40.50 -20.94 19.18
N THR A 891 41.18 -19.87 19.48
CA THR A 891 42.38 -19.90 20.36
C THR A 891 41.89 -20.13 21.78
N SER A 892 41.51 -21.40 22.05
CA SER A 892 41.40 -21.88 23.43
C SER A 892 42.81 -22.15 23.93
N PRO A 893 43.32 -21.38 24.93
CA PRO A 893 44.64 -21.60 25.51
C PRO A 893 44.81 -22.97 26.17
N ALA A 894 43.71 -23.74 26.31
CA ALA A 894 43.70 -25.06 26.91
C ALA A 894 44.15 -26.18 25.95
N LEU A 895 43.87 -26.07 24.65
CA LEU A 895 44.22 -27.11 23.65
C LEU A 895 45.70 -27.00 23.14
N ALA A 896 46.27 -25.80 23.18
CA ALA A 896 47.69 -25.59 22.82
C ALA A 896 48.65 -26.23 23.81
N ARG A 897 48.27 -26.54 25.04
CA ARG A 897 49.11 -27.21 26.05
C ARG A 897 49.09 -28.74 25.99
N LEU A 898 48.19 -29.33 25.25
CA LEU A 898 48.11 -30.79 25.08
C LEU A 898 48.85 -31.29 23.84
N ALA A 899 49.07 -30.47 22.84
CA ALA A 899 49.79 -30.83 21.62
C ALA A 899 51.33 -30.79 21.77
N THR A 900 51.87 -30.26 22.89
CA THR A 900 53.30 -30.22 23.18
C THR A 900 53.77 -31.32 24.17
N LYS A 901 52.89 -32.29 24.45
CA LYS A 901 53.24 -33.47 25.33
C LYS A 901 52.82 -34.83 24.71
N ALA A 902 52.78 -34.95 23.39
CA ALA A 902 52.70 -36.23 22.73
C ALA A 902 53.95 -36.49 21.91
#